data_97c2d6174dc7ce26ab73ae0f540e77c0
#
_entry.id   97c2d6174dc7ce26ab73ae0f540e77c0
#
_cell.length_a   1.000
_cell.length_b   1.000
_cell.length_c   1.000
_cell.angle_alpha   90.00
_cell.angle_beta   90.00
_cell.angle_gamma   90.00
#
_symmetry.space_group_name_H-M   'P 1'
#
loop_
_entity.id
_entity.type
_entity.pdbx_description
1 polymer ?
#
loop_
_entity_poly.entity_id
_entity_poly.type
_entity_poly.pdbx_seq_one_letter_code
_entity_poly.pdbx_strand_id
1 'polypeptide(L)'
;MELKKCARTLPALVSLLSCHAWAAQAQAPEQPDDAQNQPREKVVVKGKRYLFNRETRYAHSLPEVDGPTITVTKKTSVVKLTDQPSVIDNNQREIFNRLPGIVLAEQQNPTQLNLTYRGLGNPQESEFILALQDGIPLELDWIGYPTLYYLPVPQTLGAVQMLRGGSGLLYGPEPQPVINFMSRAPLADRPWGGTTEQVGGSDQLFSSFNTISGTVGAWDYLANFSHRQSDGQRANGDYTVNAGDLTVGYRFGGRQKLTLAIHAYSVNSGLAGLMSAQQFHQNPDQTTTPNDRLWTDRDSLVLTYENKFNDHNSLVQKLWTGYTDLISRATTTSTTLSGQRFHYTGLDGRFLHTWGRGNALTIGYTAYTSQSPYNQYSGSNPTVDRDDESGKLSYSDGRKTRYGAIFAENVFRLPYFHVVTSARFDHEELASHETVANPATHPLLVDRTYRKSVPLFGFGIGNDFGRGNETYLNISQGFRPLRYLDIASPFSNYARENNPDPTKYLTYELGVHGWPAIGLYYDVSLFQVNVHDRIESQQFGQIPGESIDVNTGNTRSRGAELEGSYDVLRLWANSAQDRHLTVFANASLLNARFTSSALLNQTGKIPAYAPAYVLKAGATLRRDGHYKVSLVVDSVASQFFQDSNLPVVNNQGIVTTPERIPTYTVADFSGEYTVMGGLRVLAGVANLTNRRYYSRVFISRGQLEPGRDRTFYAGVGYDF
;
A
#
# COMPACT_ATOMS: atom_id res chain seq x y z
N MET A 1 32.74 6.47 2.42
CA MET A 1 32.58 7.42 1.30
C MET A 1 31.13 7.83 1.06
N GLU A 2 30.18 7.12 1.59
CA GLU A 2 28.70 7.33 1.42
C GLU A 2 28.11 8.42 2.30
N LEU A 3 28.65 8.69 3.48
CA LEU A 3 28.23 9.80 4.34
C LEU A 3 28.41 11.21 3.72
N LYS A 4 29.23 11.33 2.66
CA LYS A 4 29.47 12.60 1.97
C LYS A 4 28.41 12.95 0.91
N LYS A 5 27.64 11.99 0.40
CA LYS A 5 26.57 12.27 -0.60
C LYS A 5 25.24 12.63 0.08
N CYS A 6 24.87 11.99 1.18
CA CYS A 6 23.72 12.43 2.01
C CYS A 6 23.91 13.82 2.64
N ALA A 7 25.16 14.22 2.92
CA ALA A 7 25.48 15.52 3.50
C ALA A 7 25.42 16.69 2.49
N ARG A 8 25.25 16.45 1.20
CA ARG A 8 25.20 17.53 0.20
C ARG A 8 23.80 18.14 -0.01
N THR A 9 22.75 17.45 0.35
CA THR A 9 21.37 17.97 0.25
C THR A 9 20.85 18.58 1.57
N LEU A 10 21.38 18.18 2.72
CA LEU A 10 20.99 18.73 4.01
C LEU A 10 21.52 20.13 4.35
N PRO A 11 22.71 20.61 3.91
CA PRO A 11 23.21 21.93 4.28
C PRO A 11 22.40 23.11 3.72
N ALA A 12 21.65 22.89 2.64
CA ALA A 12 20.83 23.95 2.06
C ALA A 12 19.52 24.23 2.84
N LEU A 13 19.05 23.28 3.65
CA LEU A 13 17.86 23.46 4.48
C LEU A 13 18.17 24.06 5.85
N VAL A 14 19.37 23.83 6.39
CA VAL A 14 19.75 24.36 7.71
C VAL A 14 20.18 25.83 7.65
N SER A 15 20.63 26.32 6.50
CA SER A 15 21.02 27.73 6.32
C SER A 15 19.85 28.71 6.15
N LEU A 16 18.62 28.23 5.98
CA LEU A 16 17.43 29.09 5.91
C LEU A 16 16.76 29.36 7.28
N LEU A 17 17.22 28.72 8.35
CA LEU A 17 16.68 28.89 9.71
C LEU A 17 17.49 29.83 10.63
N SER A 18 18.57 30.43 10.13
CA SER A 18 19.40 31.37 10.91
C SER A 18 19.19 32.83 10.51
N CYS A 19 17.96 33.33 10.48
CA CYS A 19 17.69 34.76 10.33
C CYS A 19 16.80 35.29 11.46
N HIS A 20 17.49 35.96 12.38
CA HIS A 20 17.04 37.12 13.20
C HIS A 20 15.80 36.95 14.10
N ALA A 21 16.07 36.59 15.35
CA ALA A 21 15.25 36.99 16.45
C ALA A 21 15.42 38.52 16.69
N TRP A 22 14.47 39.32 16.25
CA TRP A 22 14.32 40.70 16.69
C TRP A 22 13.31 40.71 17.83
N ALA A 23 13.82 41.06 19.03
CA ALA A 23 13.00 41.27 20.20
C ALA A 23 12.22 42.59 20.02
N ALA A 24 10.92 42.47 19.83
CA ALA A 24 9.99 43.58 20.03
C ALA A 24 9.31 43.39 21.39
N GLN A 25 9.67 44.24 22.35
CA GLN A 25 8.91 44.44 23.59
C GLN A 25 7.52 44.97 23.22
N ALA A 26 6.48 44.21 23.40
CA ALA A 26 5.12 44.70 23.37
C ALA A 26 4.61 44.83 24.81
N GLN A 27 4.22 46.04 25.15
CA GLN A 27 3.54 46.42 26.39
C GLN A 27 2.20 45.67 26.49
N ALA A 28 1.90 45.21 27.70
CA ALA A 28 0.61 44.62 28.04
C ALA A 28 -0.49 45.68 27.99
N PRO A 29 -1.67 45.41 27.43
CA PRO A 29 -2.83 46.27 27.64
C PRO A 29 -3.54 45.89 28.95
N GLU A 30 -3.92 46.93 29.70
CA GLU A 30 -4.74 46.88 30.90
C GLU A 30 -6.07 46.14 30.66
N GLN A 31 -6.47 45.35 31.63
CA GLN A 31 -7.80 44.76 31.72
C GLN A 31 -8.86 45.84 32.03
N PRO A 32 -10.01 45.82 31.39
CA PRO A 32 -11.22 46.38 31.97
C PRO A 32 -11.97 45.31 32.77
N ASP A 33 -12.22 45.64 34.01
CA ASP A 33 -13.14 44.94 34.90
C ASP A 33 -14.59 45.02 34.40
N ASP A 34 -15.40 44.00 34.84
CA ASP A 34 -16.86 43.98 34.85
C ASP A 34 -17.62 43.72 33.54
N ALA A 35 -17.92 42.42 33.30
CA ALA A 35 -19.20 42.04 32.72
C ALA A 35 -19.73 40.77 33.37
N GLN A 36 -20.66 40.98 34.23
CA GLN A 36 -21.65 40.16 34.91
C GLN A 36 -21.95 38.78 34.31
N ASN A 37 -21.92 37.79 35.21
CA ASN A 37 -22.70 36.54 35.28
C ASN A 37 -24.00 36.56 34.48
N GLN A 38 -23.99 35.97 33.30
CA GLN A 38 -25.21 35.40 32.72
C GLN A 38 -25.08 33.88 32.77
N PRO A 39 -26.13 33.13 33.19
CA PRO A 39 -26.09 31.69 33.20
C PRO A 39 -26.04 31.19 31.76
N ARG A 40 -24.90 30.57 31.38
CA ARG A 40 -24.83 29.81 30.14
C ARG A 40 -25.81 28.66 30.24
N GLU A 41 -26.88 28.73 29.47
CA GLU A 41 -27.75 27.58 29.24
C GLU A 41 -26.90 26.37 28.84
N LYS A 42 -26.81 25.41 29.75
CA LYS A 42 -26.25 24.10 29.41
C LYS A 42 -27.28 23.44 28.47
N VAL A 43 -27.02 23.51 27.17
CA VAL A 43 -27.66 22.63 26.22
C VAL A 43 -27.18 21.22 26.55
N VAL A 44 -27.96 20.52 27.37
CA VAL A 44 -27.76 19.08 27.62
C VAL A 44 -28.23 18.37 26.35
N VAL A 45 -27.32 18.19 25.41
CA VAL A 45 -27.57 17.32 24.26
C VAL A 45 -27.70 15.90 24.83
N LYS A 46 -28.96 15.40 24.89
CA LYS A 46 -29.25 14.00 25.18
C LYS A 46 -28.74 13.11 24.04
N GLY A 47 -27.41 13.01 23.91
CA GLY A 47 -26.74 12.32 22.82
C GLY A 47 -25.54 11.47 23.27
N LYS A 48 -25.40 11.11 24.54
CA LYS A 48 -24.32 10.23 25.01
C LYS A 48 -24.21 8.88 24.26
N ARG A 49 -25.30 8.38 23.66
CA ARG A 49 -25.28 7.14 22.86
C ARG A 49 -24.66 7.30 21.48
N TYR A 50 -24.76 8.47 20.85
CA TYR A 50 -24.22 8.71 19.51
C TYR A 50 -22.70 8.97 19.48
N LEU A 51 -22.14 9.62 20.47
CA LEU A 51 -20.69 9.89 20.55
C LEU A 51 -19.89 8.60 20.76
N PHE A 52 -20.37 7.69 21.59
CA PHE A 52 -19.69 6.41 21.85
C PHE A 52 -19.66 5.51 20.60
N ASN A 53 -20.75 5.45 19.86
CA ASN A 53 -20.81 4.71 18.60
C ASN A 53 -19.88 5.31 17.52
N ARG A 54 -19.61 6.61 17.54
CA ARG A 54 -18.79 7.29 16.55
C ARG A 54 -17.30 6.91 16.67
N GLU A 55 -16.73 6.93 17.88
CA GLU A 55 -15.34 6.55 18.12
C GLU A 55 -15.08 5.06 17.81
N THR A 56 -16.00 4.19 18.22
CA THR A 56 -15.90 2.75 17.93
C THR A 56 -16.08 2.46 16.44
N ARG A 57 -16.95 3.20 15.76
CA ARG A 57 -17.22 3.08 14.34
C ARG A 57 -15.96 3.34 13.50
N TYR A 58 -15.25 4.42 13.79
CA TYR A 58 -14.04 4.78 13.04
C TYR A 58 -12.79 3.98 13.43
N ALA A 59 -12.92 3.04 14.35
CA ALA A 59 -11.84 2.10 14.65
C ALA A 59 -11.69 0.97 13.62
N HIS A 60 -12.75 0.66 12.84
CA HIS A 60 -12.77 -0.48 11.92
C HIS A 60 -13.18 -0.11 10.49
N SER A 61 -13.93 0.98 10.31
CA SER A 61 -14.38 1.44 9.00
C SER A 61 -14.24 2.95 8.85
N LEU A 62 -14.19 3.44 7.61
CA LEU A 62 -14.19 4.87 7.34
C LEU A 62 -15.55 5.50 7.61
N PRO A 63 -15.60 6.83 7.90
CA PRO A 63 -16.84 7.58 7.92
C PRO A 63 -17.52 7.54 6.55
N GLU A 64 -18.85 7.62 6.52
CA GLU A 64 -19.65 7.63 5.28
C GLU A 64 -19.25 8.75 4.31
N VAL A 65 -18.85 9.89 4.85
CA VAL A 65 -18.23 11.02 4.13
C VAL A 65 -17.06 11.49 4.96
N ASP A 66 -15.86 11.39 4.41
CA ASP A 66 -14.60 11.81 5.02
C ASP A 66 -13.93 12.85 4.13
N GLY A 67 -14.09 14.13 4.50
CA GLY A 67 -13.74 15.21 3.58
C GLY A 67 -14.45 15.01 2.23
N PRO A 68 -13.74 15.09 1.11
CA PRO A 68 -14.31 14.87 -0.21
C PRO A 68 -14.45 13.39 -0.61
N THR A 69 -14.23 12.45 0.29
CA THR A 69 -14.33 11.02 0.01
C THR A 69 -15.69 10.48 0.49
N ILE A 70 -16.46 9.89 -0.43
CA ILE A 70 -17.73 9.23 -0.14
C ILE A 70 -17.49 7.73 -0.06
N THR A 71 -17.77 7.12 1.11
CA THR A 71 -17.57 5.68 1.36
C THR A 71 -18.90 4.92 1.54
N VAL A 72 -20.00 5.62 1.51
CA VAL A 72 -21.36 5.06 1.55
C VAL A 72 -21.52 3.96 0.51
N THR A 73 -22.09 2.83 0.87
CA THR A 73 -22.23 1.61 0.03
C THR A 73 -20.90 0.98 -0.44
N LYS A 74 -19.79 1.39 0.12
CA LYS A 74 -18.47 0.79 -0.15
C LYS A 74 -17.96 0.04 1.08
N LYS A 75 -17.39 -1.12 0.86
CA LYS A 75 -16.74 -1.86 1.94
C LYS A 75 -15.40 -1.21 2.29
N THR A 76 -15.23 -0.84 3.55
CA THR A 76 -13.99 -0.23 4.06
C THR A 76 -13.47 -0.99 5.27
N SER A 77 -12.16 -1.06 5.43
CA SER A 77 -11.51 -1.56 6.65
C SER A 77 -10.41 -0.60 7.07
N VAL A 78 -10.26 -0.39 8.37
CA VAL A 78 -9.23 0.47 8.97
C VAL A 78 -8.44 -0.33 9.99
N VAL A 79 -7.13 -0.32 9.86
CA VAL A 79 -6.20 -0.89 10.85
C VAL A 79 -5.46 0.28 11.52
N LYS A 80 -5.78 0.56 12.77
CA LYS A 80 -5.05 1.54 13.57
C LYS A 80 -3.76 0.91 14.09
N LEU A 81 -2.63 1.34 13.57
CA LEU A 81 -1.31 0.81 13.98
C LEU A 81 -0.95 1.25 15.42
N THR A 82 -1.52 2.35 15.89
CA THR A 82 -1.36 2.81 17.28
C THR A 82 -2.00 1.90 18.33
N ASP A 83 -2.95 1.06 17.94
CA ASP A 83 -3.68 0.16 18.85
C ASP A 83 -3.01 -1.21 19.03
N GLN A 84 -1.92 -1.46 18.32
CA GLN A 84 -1.12 -2.68 18.38
C GLN A 84 0.36 -2.35 18.70
N PRO A 85 1.20 -3.33 19.08
CA PRO A 85 2.63 -3.12 19.26
C PRO A 85 3.28 -2.57 17.97
N SER A 86 4.38 -1.83 18.11
CA SER A 86 5.13 -1.30 16.98
C SER A 86 5.59 -2.41 16.04
N VAL A 87 5.40 -2.20 14.74
CA VAL A 87 5.94 -3.08 13.69
C VAL A 87 7.36 -2.62 13.39
N ILE A 88 8.35 -3.42 13.78
CA ILE A 88 9.74 -3.00 13.82
C ILE A 88 10.52 -3.43 12.60
N ASP A 89 10.40 -4.69 12.24
CA ASP A 89 11.13 -5.32 11.16
C ASP A 89 10.32 -5.25 9.84
N ASN A 90 10.90 -5.77 8.77
CA ASN A 90 10.24 -5.88 7.47
C ASN A 90 9.12 -6.94 7.45
N ASN A 91 8.41 -7.12 8.57
CA ASN A 91 7.29 -8.05 8.65
C ASN A 91 6.00 -7.40 8.14
N GLN A 92 5.81 -7.44 6.83
CA GLN A 92 4.62 -6.86 6.18
C GLN A 92 3.32 -7.56 6.62
N ARG A 93 3.36 -8.83 7.07
CA ARG A 93 2.17 -9.51 7.59
C ARG A 93 1.55 -8.75 8.76
N GLU A 94 2.35 -8.19 9.65
CA GLU A 94 1.83 -7.43 10.81
C GLU A 94 1.05 -6.17 10.40
N ILE A 95 1.34 -5.61 9.23
CA ILE A 95 0.60 -4.46 8.67
C ILE A 95 -0.75 -4.91 8.10
N PHE A 96 -0.78 -6.06 7.40
CA PHE A 96 -1.94 -6.51 6.64
C PHE A 96 -2.75 -7.61 7.33
N ASN A 97 -2.35 -8.04 8.55
CA ASN A 97 -2.97 -9.16 9.26
C ASN A 97 -4.45 -8.96 9.62
N ARG A 98 -4.92 -7.71 9.67
CA ARG A 98 -6.33 -7.37 9.96
C ARG A 98 -7.12 -6.99 8.71
N LEU A 99 -6.51 -6.94 7.53
CA LEU A 99 -7.20 -6.64 6.29
C LEU A 99 -7.69 -7.93 5.63
N PRO A 100 -9.02 -8.10 5.44
CA PRO A 100 -9.59 -9.33 4.89
C PRO A 100 -9.22 -9.51 3.42
N GLY A 101 -8.97 -10.76 3.02
CA GLY A 101 -8.79 -11.16 1.62
C GLY A 101 -7.48 -10.75 0.96
N ILE A 102 -6.65 -9.93 1.57
CA ILE A 102 -5.32 -9.60 1.07
C ILE A 102 -4.40 -10.82 1.19
N VAL A 103 -3.83 -11.23 0.08
CA VAL A 103 -2.75 -12.22 0.01
C VAL A 103 -1.45 -11.49 -0.19
N LEU A 104 -0.52 -11.69 0.71
CA LEU A 104 0.84 -11.17 0.64
C LEU A 104 1.75 -12.26 0.05
N ALA A 105 2.41 -11.97 -1.07
CA ALA A 105 3.50 -12.77 -1.59
C ALA A 105 4.81 -12.22 -1.02
N GLU A 106 5.27 -12.81 0.05
CA GLU A 106 6.41 -12.31 0.81
C GLU A 106 7.69 -12.31 0.00
N GLN A 107 8.46 -11.26 0.18
CA GLN A 107 9.78 -11.07 -0.38
C GLN A 107 10.71 -10.56 0.73
N GLN A 108 11.93 -11.08 0.77
CA GLN A 108 12.89 -10.69 1.81
C GLN A 108 13.44 -9.28 1.60
N ASN A 109 13.40 -8.78 0.37
CA ASN A 109 13.79 -7.40 0.06
C ASN A 109 12.87 -6.41 0.78
N PRO A 110 13.40 -5.42 1.53
CA PRO A 110 12.60 -4.50 2.31
C PRO A 110 11.85 -3.44 1.48
N THR A 111 12.14 -3.34 0.18
CA THR A 111 11.57 -2.29 -0.68
C THR A 111 10.29 -2.70 -1.37
N GLN A 112 10.06 -4.00 -1.59
CA GLN A 112 9.00 -4.50 -2.43
C GLN A 112 7.79 -4.98 -1.63
N LEU A 113 6.62 -4.61 -2.12
CA LEU A 113 5.33 -5.10 -1.63
C LEU A 113 4.59 -5.79 -2.77
N ASN A 114 4.28 -7.08 -2.58
CA ASN A 114 3.59 -7.87 -3.57
C ASN A 114 2.26 -8.35 -2.99
N LEU A 115 1.18 -7.76 -3.46
CA LEU A 115 -0.18 -8.02 -2.98
C LEU A 115 -1.08 -8.51 -4.09
N THR A 116 -2.01 -9.40 -3.76
CA THR A 116 -3.15 -9.74 -4.61
C THR A 116 -4.44 -9.82 -3.79
N TYR A 117 -5.55 -9.65 -4.46
CA TYR A 117 -6.87 -9.61 -3.87
C TYR A 117 -7.89 -10.28 -4.78
N ARG A 118 -8.77 -11.12 -4.23
CA ARG A 118 -9.87 -11.80 -4.95
C ARG A 118 -9.44 -12.56 -6.22
N GLY A 119 -8.16 -13.00 -6.29
CA GLY A 119 -7.63 -13.73 -7.45
C GLY A 119 -7.60 -12.94 -8.75
N LEU A 120 -7.42 -11.62 -8.66
CA LEU A 120 -7.44 -10.73 -9.83
C LEU A 120 -6.17 -10.83 -10.69
N GLY A 121 -5.03 -11.18 -10.10
CA GLY A 121 -3.80 -11.31 -10.85
C GLY A 121 -2.58 -11.72 -10.04
N ASN A 122 -1.42 -11.71 -10.71
CA ASN A 122 -0.15 -12.02 -10.10
C ASN A 122 0.23 -10.94 -9.06
N PRO A 123 0.58 -11.30 -7.82
CA PRO A 123 0.97 -10.33 -6.80
C PRO A 123 2.31 -9.65 -7.06
N GLN A 124 3.14 -10.21 -7.93
CA GLN A 124 4.53 -9.82 -8.12
C GLN A 124 4.75 -8.32 -8.37
N GLU A 125 3.81 -7.65 -8.98
CA GLU A 125 3.90 -6.22 -9.28
C GLU A 125 2.79 -5.41 -8.60
N SER A 126 1.95 -6.04 -7.79
CA SER A 126 0.75 -5.45 -7.18
C SER A 126 -0.17 -4.72 -8.17
N GLU A 127 -0.12 -5.11 -9.43
CA GLU A 127 -0.66 -4.41 -10.61
C GLU A 127 -2.18 -4.21 -10.62
N PHE A 128 -2.87 -4.83 -9.66
CA PHE A 128 -4.34 -4.73 -9.53
C PHE A 128 -4.76 -4.02 -8.25
N ILE A 129 -3.80 -3.47 -7.52
CA ILE A 129 -4.01 -2.80 -6.23
C ILE A 129 -3.38 -1.42 -6.30
N LEU A 130 -4.17 -0.39 -5.97
CA LEU A 130 -3.65 0.96 -5.84
C LEU A 130 -3.16 1.18 -4.42
N ALA A 131 -1.88 1.48 -4.26
CA ALA A 131 -1.26 1.82 -2.99
C ALA A 131 -1.01 3.33 -2.89
N LEU A 132 -1.51 3.94 -1.82
CA LEU A 132 -1.42 5.37 -1.57
C LEU A 132 -0.74 5.64 -0.22
N GLN A 133 -0.06 6.77 -0.11
CA GLN A 133 0.27 7.38 1.18
C GLN A 133 -0.41 8.75 1.25
N ASP A 134 -1.27 8.93 2.25
CA ASP A 134 -2.08 10.15 2.41
C ASP A 134 -2.82 10.56 1.13
N GLY A 135 -3.26 9.54 0.35
CA GLY A 135 -3.97 9.70 -0.91
C GLY A 135 -3.10 10.04 -2.12
N ILE A 136 -1.77 9.90 -2.03
CA ILE A 136 -0.81 10.06 -3.13
C ILE A 136 -0.28 8.69 -3.55
N PRO A 137 -0.23 8.37 -4.86
CA PRO A 137 0.29 7.09 -5.35
C PRO A 137 1.73 6.81 -4.91
N LEU A 138 2.01 5.57 -4.51
CA LEU A 138 3.33 5.12 -4.04
C LEU A 138 4.16 4.45 -5.14
N GLU A 139 3.52 4.02 -6.19
CA GLU A 139 4.12 3.33 -7.33
C GLU A 139 5.23 4.19 -7.96
N LEU A 140 6.20 3.55 -8.60
CA LEU A 140 7.33 4.24 -9.26
C LEU A 140 6.85 5.13 -10.41
N ASP A 141 6.02 4.59 -11.29
CA ASP A 141 5.21 5.32 -12.27
C ASP A 141 3.79 4.78 -12.16
N TRP A 142 2.88 5.60 -11.66
CA TRP A 142 1.52 5.21 -11.31
C TRP A 142 0.80 4.40 -12.40
N ILE A 143 1.00 4.72 -13.67
CA ILE A 143 0.34 4.07 -14.79
C ILE A 143 1.30 3.10 -15.50
N GLY A 144 2.47 3.61 -15.95
CA GLY A 144 3.36 2.89 -16.85
C GLY A 144 4.19 1.79 -16.16
N TYR A 145 4.44 1.92 -14.85
CA TYR A 145 5.18 0.94 -14.05
C TYR A 145 4.68 0.93 -12.59
N PRO A 146 3.48 0.35 -12.35
CA PRO A 146 2.79 0.41 -11.06
C PRO A 146 3.36 -0.55 -10.03
N THR A 147 4.69 -0.69 -9.96
CA THR A 147 5.38 -1.56 -9.01
C THR A 147 5.82 -0.79 -7.78
N LEU A 148 5.67 -1.42 -6.62
CA LEU A 148 6.02 -0.84 -5.33
C LEU A 148 7.45 -1.21 -4.95
N TYR A 149 8.37 -0.25 -5.04
CA TYR A 149 9.76 -0.32 -4.55
C TYR A 149 10.03 0.64 -3.38
N TYR A 150 8.98 1.13 -2.79
CA TYR A 150 8.98 1.96 -1.61
C TYR A 150 7.86 1.52 -0.68
N LEU A 151 8.18 1.43 0.61
CA LEU A 151 7.21 1.23 1.67
C LEU A 151 7.42 2.28 2.75
N PRO A 152 6.36 3.00 3.16
CA PRO A 152 6.45 3.87 4.32
C PRO A 152 6.92 3.10 5.54
N VAL A 153 7.80 3.70 6.33
CA VAL A 153 8.27 3.11 7.59
C VAL A 153 7.06 2.90 8.52
N PRO A 154 6.79 1.68 9.01
CA PRO A 154 5.56 1.41 9.76
C PRO A 154 5.36 2.31 10.98
N GLN A 155 6.44 2.71 11.66
CA GLN A 155 6.39 3.60 12.82
C GLN A 155 5.94 5.02 12.46
N THR A 156 6.03 5.45 11.20
CA THR A 156 5.53 6.76 10.74
C THR A 156 4.04 6.77 10.47
N LEU A 157 3.40 5.59 10.46
CA LEU A 157 2.00 5.43 10.12
C LEU A 157 1.10 5.42 11.36
N GLY A 158 -0.04 6.08 11.25
CA GLY A 158 -1.14 6.03 12.22
C GLY A 158 -2.15 4.92 11.91
N ALA A 159 -2.44 4.71 10.64
CA ALA A 159 -3.41 3.72 10.20
C ALA A 159 -3.13 3.22 8.78
N VAL A 160 -3.70 2.07 8.43
CA VAL A 160 -3.82 1.59 7.06
C VAL A 160 -5.31 1.46 6.75
N GLN A 161 -5.74 2.08 5.67
CA GLN A 161 -7.12 2.06 5.19
C GLN A 161 -7.21 1.19 3.94
N MET A 162 -8.28 0.41 3.84
CA MET A 162 -8.56 -0.40 2.66
C MET A 162 -9.96 -0.09 2.18
N LEU A 163 -10.09 0.35 0.92
CA LEU A 163 -11.37 0.66 0.28
C LEU A 163 -11.62 -0.32 -0.87
N ARG A 164 -12.83 -0.83 -0.94
CA ARG A 164 -13.32 -1.81 -1.93
C ARG A 164 -14.62 -1.30 -2.57
N GLY A 165 -15.15 -2.01 -3.55
CA GLY A 165 -16.45 -1.67 -4.12
C GLY A 165 -16.51 -0.26 -4.72
N GLY A 166 -15.90 -0.04 -5.90
CA GLY A 166 -15.92 1.27 -6.58
C GLY A 166 -14.88 2.27 -6.08
N SER A 167 -13.88 1.83 -5.31
CA SER A 167 -12.78 2.69 -4.86
C SER A 167 -11.99 3.30 -6.01
N GLY A 168 -11.82 2.59 -7.13
CA GLY A 168 -11.18 3.08 -8.34
C GLY A 168 -11.90 4.28 -8.97
N LEU A 169 -13.21 4.42 -8.78
CA LEU A 169 -13.95 5.58 -9.26
C LEU A 169 -13.55 6.88 -8.57
N LEU A 170 -13.01 6.80 -7.34
CA LEU A 170 -12.54 7.95 -6.59
C LEU A 170 -11.04 8.20 -6.75
N TYR A 171 -10.23 7.15 -6.76
CA TYR A 171 -8.79 7.28 -6.56
C TYR A 171 -7.96 7.05 -7.81
N GLY A 172 -8.43 6.26 -8.76
CA GLY A 172 -7.63 6.01 -9.93
C GLY A 172 -8.00 4.76 -10.70
N PRO A 173 -7.19 4.39 -11.68
CA PRO A 173 -7.56 3.40 -12.68
C PRO A 173 -7.63 1.99 -12.13
N GLU A 174 -6.90 1.66 -11.06
CA GLU A 174 -6.81 0.31 -10.54
C GLU A 174 -8.18 -0.24 -10.09
N PRO A 175 -8.45 -1.52 -10.31
CA PRO A 175 -9.80 -2.05 -10.11
C PRO A 175 -10.22 -2.12 -8.64
N GLN A 176 -9.38 -2.58 -7.75
CA GLN A 176 -9.55 -2.66 -6.28
C GLN A 176 -8.60 -3.68 -5.66
N PRO A 177 -8.31 -3.58 -4.35
CA PRO A 177 -8.68 -2.49 -3.47
C PRO A 177 -7.76 -1.28 -3.63
N VAL A 178 -8.16 -0.16 -3.04
CA VAL A 178 -7.25 0.93 -2.70
C VAL A 178 -6.76 0.71 -1.28
N ILE A 179 -5.45 0.70 -1.10
CA ILE A 179 -4.78 0.66 0.21
C ILE A 179 -4.14 2.03 0.43
N ASN A 180 -4.55 2.73 1.49
CA ASN A 180 -4.05 4.05 1.81
C ASN A 180 -3.32 4.01 3.17
N PHE A 181 -2.01 4.22 3.14
CA PHE A 181 -1.16 4.35 4.30
C PHE A 181 -1.30 5.78 4.84
N MET A 182 -1.87 5.91 6.02
CA MET A 182 -2.10 7.21 6.67
C MET A 182 -0.93 7.54 7.59
N SER A 183 -0.25 8.63 7.32
CA SER A 183 0.83 9.14 8.18
C SER A 183 0.30 9.56 9.56
N ARG A 184 1.15 9.50 10.58
CA ARG A 184 0.81 10.04 11.91
C ARG A 184 0.56 11.54 11.82
N ALA A 185 -0.45 12.01 12.55
CA ALA A 185 -0.69 13.43 12.69
C ALA A 185 0.31 14.07 13.67
N PRO A 186 0.70 15.34 13.47
CA PRO A 186 1.43 16.11 14.47
C PRO A 186 0.72 16.16 15.82
N LEU A 187 1.48 16.22 16.94
CA LEU A 187 0.93 16.38 18.28
C LEU A 187 0.19 17.72 18.37
N ALA A 188 -1.09 17.66 18.74
CA ALA A 188 -1.96 18.83 18.79
C ALA A 188 -2.03 19.48 20.17
N ASP A 189 -1.65 18.75 21.22
CA ASP A 189 -1.84 19.09 22.63
C ASP A 189 -0.62 19.78 23.27
N ARG A 190 0.50 19.81 22.56
CA ARG A 190 1.77 20.33 23.10
C ARG A 190 2.66 20.95 22.02
N PRO A 191 3.56 21.89 22.40
CA PRO A 191 4.44 22.55 21.42
C PRO A 191 5.52 21.63 20.88
N TRP A 192 5.95 20.62 21.63
CA TRP A 192 6.92 19.62 21.22
C TRP A 192 6.78 18.34 22.04
N GLY A 193 7.19 17.26 21.45
CA GLY A 193 7.29 15.94 22.02
C GLY A 193 7.84 15.00 20.97
N GLY A 194 8.18 13.78 21.34
CA GLY A 194 8.74 12.85 20.39
C GLY A 194 8.86 11.45 20.93
N THR A 195 9.39 10.60 20.06
CA THR A 195 9.67 9.19 20.39
C THR A 195 11.03 8.83 19.83
N THR A 196 11.84 8.15 20.62
CA THR A 196 13.00 7.39 20.13
C THR A 196 12.78 5.91 20.39
N GLU A 197 13.13 5.07 19.44
CA GLU A 197 12.95 3.62 19.52
C GLU A 197 14.18 2.93 18.94
N GLN A 198 14.83 2.06 19.74
CA GLN A 198 16.06 1.36 19.38
C GLN A 198 15.85 -0.14 19.58
N VAL A 199 16.01 -0.92 18.51
CA VAL A 199 15.68 -2.35 18.49
C VAL A 199 16.80 -3.13 17.84
N GLY A 200 17.15 -4.26 18.45
CA GLY A 200 18.01 -5.28 17.89
C GLY A 200 17.27 -6.61 17.72
N GLY A 201 17.76 -7.48 16.86
CA GLY A 201 17.08 -8.75 16.60
C GLY A 201 17.94 -9.78 15.87
N SER A 202 17.28 -10.84 15.43
CA SER A 202 17.88 -11.89 14.60
C SER A 202 18.53 -11.30 13.34
N ASP A 203 19.48 -12.02 12.78
CA ASP A 203 20.18 -11.65 11.55
C ASP A 203 20.84 -10.26 11.66
N GLN A 204 21.37 -9.95 12.83
CA GLN A 204 21.97 -8.66 13.21
C GLN A 204 21.07 -7.46 12.90
N LEU A 205 19.76 -7.65 13.03
CA LEU A 205 18.81 -6.55 12.88
C LEU A 205 19.15 -5.42 13.85
N PHE A 206 19.30 -4.22 13.33
CA PHE A 206 19.31 -2.97 14.08
C PHE A 206 18.31 -2.00 13.45
N SER A 207 17.38 -1.49 14.26
CA SER A 207 16.38 -0.51 13.84
C SER A 207 16.38 0.67 14.81
N SER A 208 16.57 1.87 14.30
CA SER A 208 16.51 3.13 15.03
C SER A 208 15.43 4.02 14.41
N PHE A 209 14.43 4.38 15.19
CA PHE A 209 13.37 5.29 14.79
C PHE A 209 13.31 6.47 15.74
N ASN A 210 13.29 7.68 15.21
CA ASN A 210 13.28 8.92 15.99
C ASN A 210 12.28 9.89 15.38
N THR A 211 11.46 10.53 16.22
CA THR A 211 10.49 11.52 15.78
C THR A 211 10.42 12.70 16.75
N ILE A 212 10.17 13.87 16.19
CA ILE A 212 9.81 15.07 16.94
C ILE A 212 8.58 15.70 16.29
N SER A 213 7.64 16.15 17.11
CA SER A 213 6.37 16.65 16.63
C SER A 213 5.77 17.66 17.62
N GLY A 214 4.92 18.56 17.14
CA GLY A 214 4.21 19.49 17.99
C GLY A 214 3.33 20.49 17.25
N THR A 215 2.63 21.32 18.02
CA THR A 215 1.79 22.40 17.52
C THR A 215 2.11 23.69 18.27
N VAL A 216 2.44 24.76 17.55
CA VAL A 216 2.75 26.08 18.09
C VAL A 216 1.92 27.13 17.37
N GLY A 217 0.90 27.65 18.02
CA GLY A 217 -0.03 28.61 17.42
C GLY A 217 -0.76 27.99 16.20
N ALA A 218 -0.57 28.61 15.04
CA ALA A 218 -1.16 28.14 13.77
C ALA A 218 -0.31 27.06 13.05
N TRP A 219 0.90 26.78 13.52
CA TRP A 219 1.82 25.83 12.94
C TRP A 219 1.72 24.47 13.61
N ASP A 220 1.71 23.42 12.82
CA ASP A 220 1.96 22.06 13.27
C ASP A 220 3.13 21.45 12.48
N TYR A 221 3.88 20.55 13.13
CA TYR A 221 5.03 19.93 12.52
C TYR A 221 5.26 18.51 13.02
N LEU A 222 5.84 17.68 12.16
CA LEU A 222 6.31 16.35 12.48
C LEU A 222 7.54 16.05 11.62
N ALA A 223 8.62 15.62 12.26
CA ALA A 223 9.83 15.17 11.60
C ALA A 223 10.20 13.77 12.10
N ASN A 224 10.55 12.89 11.18
CA ASN A 224 10.97 11.51 11.46
C ASN A 224 12.35 11.26 10.84
N PHE A 225 13.12 10.42 11.51
CA PHE A 225 14.30 9.78 10.95
C PHE A 225 14.31 8.31 11.35
N SER A 226 14.55 7.43 10.39
CA SER A 226 14.66 6.00 10.58
C SER A 226 15.89 5.45 9.89
N HIS A 227 16.60 4.58 10.60
CA HIS A 227 17.69 3.76 10.08
C HIS A 227 17.41 2.31 10.43
N ARG A 228 17.49 1.40 9.45
CA ARG A 228 17.33 -0.03 9.68
C ARG A 228 18.34 -0.80 8.82
N GLN A 229 19.00 -1.77 9.43
CA GLN A 229 19.91 -2.68 8.75
C GLN A 229 19.75 -4.10 9.29
N SER A 230 20.08 -5.08 8.47
CA SER A 230 20.15 -6.49 8.82
C SER A 230 21.04 -7.23 7.83
N ASP A 231 21.64 -8.33 8.26
CA ASP A 231 22.37 -9.25 7.36
C ASP A 231 21.39 -10.11 6.54
N GLY A 232 20.09 -10.13 6.93
CA GLY A 232 19.06 -10.95 6.29
C GLY A 232 19.18 -12.44 6.63
N GLN A 233 18.13 -13.20 6.41
CA GLN A 233 18.10 -14.65 6.70
C GLN A 233 18.92 -15.48 5.72
N ARG A 234 19.12 -14.97 4.51
CA ARG A 234 19.84 -15.67 3.42
C ARG A 234 21.14 -14.97 3.13
N ALA A 235 22.16 -15.72 2.74
CA ALA A 235 23.38 -15.15 2.20
C ALA A 235 23.07 -14.21 1.03
N ASN A 236 23.71 -13.04 0.97
CA ASN A 236 23.36 -11.92 0.09
C ASN A 236 21.90 -11.45 0.24
N GLY A 237 21.36 -11.51 1.45
CA GLY A 237 20.05 -10.97 1.81
C GLY A 237 20.15 -9.72 2.68
N ASP A 238 21.34 -9.18 2.86
CA ASP A 238 21.64 -8.00 3.66
C ASP A 238 20.94 -6.75 3.11
N TYR A 239 20.56 -5.85 4.00
CA TYR A 239 19.99 -4.58 3.60
C TYR A 239 20.30 -3.43 4.56
N THR A 240 20.27 -2.22 4.01
CA THR A 240 20.27 -0.97 4.77
C THR A 240 19.18 -0.07 4.21
N VAL A 241 18.31 0.43 5.10
CA VAL A 241 17.21 1.37 4.78
C VAL A 241 17.40 2.64 5.59
N ASN A 242 17.39 3.79 4.94
CA ASN A 242 17.34 5.10 5.58
C ASN A 242 16.08 5.82 5.10
N ALA A 243 15.34 6.42 6.02
CA ALA A 243 14.16 7.20 5.68
C ALA A 243 14.08 8.46 6.55
N GLY A 244 13.63 9.55 5.96
CA GLY A 244 13.39 10.81 6.64
C GLY A 244 12.11 11.46 6.11
N ASP A 245 11.25 11.92 7.02
CA ASP A 245 10.02 12.63 6.67
C ASP A 245 9.96 13.95 7.43
N LEU A 246 9.48 15.00 6.77
CA LEU A 246 9.17 16.28 7.36
C LEU A 246 7.78 16.72 6.89
N THR A 247 6.88 16.94 7.84
CA THR A 247 5.57 17.54 7.58
C THR A 247 5.45 18.84 8.35
N VAL A 248 5.06 19.92 7.67
CA VAL A 248 4.79 21.24 8.26
C VAL A 248 3.44 21.72 7.78
N GLY A 249 2.55 22.03 8.71
CA GLY A 249 1.22 22.58 8.44
C GLY A 249 1.07 23.99 8.97
N TYR A 250 0.34 24.83 8.24
CA TYR A 250 -0.06 26.16 8.67
C TYR A 250 -1.56 26.38 8.49
N ARG A 251 -2.24 26.84 9.55
CA ARG A 251 -3.67 27.15 9.56
C ARG A 251 -3.92 28.63 9.38
N PHE A 252 -4.67 28.97 8.33
CA PHE A 252 -5.13 30.31 8.05
C PHE A 252 -6.55 30.49 8.60
N GLY A 253 -6.72 31.19 9.70
CA GLY A 253 -8.05 31.61 10.19
C GLY A 253 -9.04 30.48 10.44
N GLY A 254 -8.65 29.31 10.88
CA GLY A 254 -9.51 28.23 11.36
C GLY A 254 -10.26 27.37 10.31
N ARG A 255 -10.29 27.80 9.05
CA ARG A 255 -10.99 27.08 7.96
C ARG A 255 -10.08 26.63 6.82
N GLN A 256 -8.86 27.10 6.78
CA GLN A 256 -7.89 26.79 5.73
C GLN A 256 -6.63 26.22 6.35
N LYS A 257 -6.06 25.23 5.68
CA LYS A 257 -4.77 24.64 6.05
C LYS A 257 -3.91 24.42 4.80
N LEU A 258 -2.64 24.76 4.88
CA LEU A 258 -1.62 24.38 3.92
C LEU A 258 -0.66 23.44 4.62
N THR A 259 -0.40 22.29 4.02
CA THR A 259 0.53 21.30 4.55
C THR A 259 1.58 20.98 3.48
N LEU A 260 2.85 21.07 3.85
CA LEU A 260 3.99 20.61 3.08
C LEU A 260 4.51 19.34 3.72
N ALA A 261 4.64 18.26 2.92
CA ALA A 261 5.31 17.04 3.32
C ALA A 261 6.49 16.74 2.39
N ILE A 262 7.61 16.35 2.96
CA ILE A 262 8.83 15.95 2.27
C ILE A 262 9.19 14.55 2.75
N HIS A 263 9.48 13.65 1.82
CA HIS A 263 9.88 12.28 2.09
C HIS A 263 11.19 11.99 1.37
N ALA A 264 12.16 11.45 2.09
CA ALA A 264 13.43 10.96 1.56
C ALA A 264 13.63 9.51 1.99
N TYR A 265 14.03 8.65 1.06
CA TYR A 265 14.15 7.21 1.26
C TYR A 265 15.31 6.66 0.46
N SER A 266 16.16 5.86 1.09
CA SER A 266 17.31 5.23 0.44
C SER A 266 17.45 3.79 0.91
N VAL A 267 17.62 2.88 -0.02
CA VAL A 267 17.83 1.45 0.24
C VAL A 267 18.97 0.91 -0.57
N ASN A 268 19.76 0.08 0.09
CA ASN A 268 20.74 -0.80 -0.53
C ASN A 268 20.45 -2.21 -0.02
N SER A 269 20.12 -3.13 -0.91
CA SER A 269 19.74 -4.50 -0.55
C SER A 269 20.41 -5.52 -1.45
N GLY A 270 20.97 -6.55 -0.86
CA GLY A 270 21.33 -7.77 -1.56
C GLY A 270 20.08 -8.48 -2.07
N LEU A 271 20.22 -9.21 -3.15
CA LEU A 271 19.20 -10.08 -3.72
C LEU A 271 19.70 -11.52 -3.66
N ALA A 272 19.20 -12.29 -2.70
CA ALA A 272 19.61 -13.67 -2.49
C ALA A 272 19.16 -14.63 -3.61
N GLY A 273 18.33 -14.14 -4.53
CA GLY A 273 17.84 -14.86 -5.70
C GLY A 273 16.74 -15.85 -5.40
N LEU A 274 16.17 -16.36 -6.48
CA LEU A 274 15.11 -17.36 -6.46
C LEU A 274 15.73 -18.76 -6.51
N MET A 275 15.03 -19.77 -5.98
CA MET A 275 15.55 -21.15 -5.93
C MET A 275 14.53 -22.16 -6.47
N SER A 276 15.04 -23.33 -6.88
CA SER A 276 14.16 -24.46 -7.20
C SER A 276 13.53 -25.05 -5.93
N ALA A 277 12.45 -25.82 -6.09
CA ALA A 277 11.85 -26.54 -4.97
C ALA A 277 12.85 -27.48 -4.27
N GLN A 278 13.74 -28.11 -5.03
CA GLN A 278 14.80 -28.98 -4.49
C GLN A 278 15.77 -28.18 -3.59
N GLN A 279 16.26 -27.04 -4.06
CA GLN A 279 17.17 -26.15 -3.28
C GLN A 279 16.48 -25.67 -2.00
N PHE A 280 15.20 -25.30 -2.07
CA PHE A 280 14.41 -24.91 -0.89
C PHE A 280 14.33 -26.03 0.16
N HIS A 281 14.12 -27.27 -0.25
CA HIS A 281 14.06 -28.38 0.68
C HIS A 281 15.43 -28.72 1.28
N GLN A 282 16.52 -28.54 0.51
CA GLN A 282 17.89 -28.81 0.97
C GLN A 282 18.38 -27.73 1.94
N ASN A 283 18.34 -26.48 1.52
CA ASN A 283 18.78 -25.33 2.32
C ASN A 283 18.06 -24.04 1.86
N PRO A 284 17.01 -23.59 2.56
CA PRO A 284 16.30 -22.36 2.21
C PRO A 284 17.11 -21.08 2.41
N ASP A 285 18.20 -21.12 3.18
CA ASP A 285 19.00 -19.96 3.55
C ASP A 285 20.14 -19.68 2.54
N GLN A 286 20.34 -20.56 1.54
CA GLN A 286 21.36 -20.37 0.52
C GLN A 286 21.02 -19.20 -0.42
N THR A 287 22.05 -18.56 -0.97
CA THR A 287 21.93 -17.64 -2.11
C THR A 287 22.08 -18.39 -3.43
N THR A 288 21.35 -17.95 -4.45
CA THR A 288 21.53 -18.37 -5.84
C THR A 288 22.17 -17.26 -6.69
N THR A 289 22.24 -16.05 -6.14
CA THR A 289 22.75 -14.85 -6.82
C THR A 289 23.64 -14.05 -5.85
N PRO A 290 24.88 -14.50 -5.59
CA PRO A 290 25.71 -13.94 -4.52
C PRO A 290 26.16 -12.48 -4.75
N ASN A 291 26.02 -11.97 -5.97
CA ASN A 291 26.44 -10.62 -6.33
C ASN A 291 25.27 -9.69 -6.72
N ASP A 292 24.05 -10.19 -6.79
CA ASP A 292 22.92 -9.37 -7.21
C ASP A 292 22.50 -8.38 -6.12
N ARG A 293 22.20 -7.14 -6.52
CA ARG A 293 21.81 -6.06 -5.59
C ARG A 293 20.74 -5.17 -6.18
N LEU A 294 20.03 -4.51 -5.30
CA LEU A 294 19.04 -3.49 -5.63
C LEU A 294 19.30 -2.23 -4.80
N TRP A 295 19.30 -1.09 -5.47
CA TRP A 295 19.34 0.24 -4.87
C TRP A 295 18.09 1.02 -5.25
N THR A 296 17.48 1.67 -4.29
CA THR A 296 16.34 2.54 -4.50
C THR A 296 16.57 3.83 -3.72
N ASP A 297 16.63 4.95 -4.41
CA ASP A 297 16.64 6.27 -3.79
C ASP A 297 15.38 7.01 -4.24
N ARG A 298 14.60 7.56 -3.31
CA ARG A 298 13.36 8.27 -3.60
C ARG A 298 13.27 9.55 -2.77
N ASP A 299 13.00 10.65 -3.46
CA ASP A 299 12.67 11.92 -2.85
C ASP A 299 11.31 12.39 -3.37
N SER A 300 10.44 12.87 -2.49
CA SER A 300 9.16 13.43 -2.92
C SER A 300 8.72 14.60 -2.04
N LEU A 301 7.98 15.50 -2.66
CA LEU A 301 7.38 16.67 -2.05
C LEU A 301 5.89 16.66 -2.35
N VAL A 302 5.08 16.87 -1.31
CA VAL A 302 3.62 16.95 -1.40
C VAL A 302 3.15 18.24 -0.76
N LEU A 303 2.38 19.04 -1.51
CA LEU A 303 1.72 20.24 -1.02
C LEU A 303 0.20 19.96 -1.00
N THR A 304 -0.41 20.06 0.18
CA THR A 304 -1.85 19.88 0.36
C THR A 304 -2.47 21.18 0.85
N TYR A 305 -3.47 21.68 0.13
CA TYR A 305 -4.30 22.81 0.54
C TYR A 305 -5.71 22.31 0.83
N GLU A 306 -6.19 22.61 2.02
CA GLU A 306 -7.54 22.29 2.48
C GLU A 306 -8.28 23.60 2.79
N ASN A 307 -9.52 23.73 2.32
CA ASN A 307 -10.37 24.89 2.60
C ASN A 307 -11.82 24.45 2.86
N LYS A 308 -12.34 24.84 4.00
CA LYS A 308 -13.77 24.78 4.33
C LYS A 308 -14.38 26.14 4.08
N PHE A 309 -14.89 26.40 2.87
CA PHE A 309 -15.52 27.68 2.54
C PHE A 309 -16.68 28.01 3.50
N ASN A 310 -17.48 27.00 3.81
CA ASN A 310 -18.55 27.02 4.80
C ASN A 310 -18.86 25.57 5.26
N ASP A 311 -19.93 25.37 6.00
CA ASP A 311 -20.30 24.05 6.55
C ASP A 311 -20.76 23.05 5.46
N HIS A 312 -21.04 23.53 4.25
CA HIS A 312 -21.51 22.75 3.11
C HIS A 312 -20.48 22.56 2.00
N ASN A 313 -19.46 23.37 1.96
CA ASN A 313 -18.52 23.39 0.84
C ASN A 313 -17.09 23.29 1.33
N SER A 314 -16.37 22.31 0.83
CA SER A 314 -14.92 22.16 1.09
C SER A 314 -14.16 21.77 -0.15
N LEU A 315 -12.88 22.12 -0.19
CA LEU A 315 -11.92 21.81 -1.24
C LEU A 315 -10.68 21.18 -0.61
N VAL A 316 -10.21 20.12 -1.23
CA VAL A 316 -8.88 19.57 -0.99
C VAL A 316 -8.14 19.57 -2.31
N GLN A 317 -6.98 20.20 -2.33
CA GLN A 317 -6.10 20.28 -3.49
C GLN A 317 -4.73 19.74 -3.10
N LYS A 318 -4.20 18.79 -3.87
CA LYS A 318 -2.87 18.20 -3.68
C LYS A 318 -2.03 18.40 -4.92
N LEU A 319 -0.80 18.78 -4.74
CA LEU A 319 0.25 18.82 -5.74
C LEU A 319 1.42 18.00 -5.22
N TRP A 320 1.93 17.08 -6.03
CA TRP A 320 3.12 16.30 -5.65
C TRP A 320 4.10 16.21 -6.80
N THR A 321 5.35 16.09 -6.44
CA THR A 321 6.44 15.83 -7.37
C THR A 321 7.47 14.96 -6.69
N GLY A 322 8.19 14.17 -7.47
CA GLY A 322 9.23 13.32 -6.90
C GLY A 322 10.20 12.79 -7.95
N TYR A 323 11.24 12.22 -7.40
CA TYR A 323 12.29 11.54 -8.11
C TYR A 323 12.50 10.16 -7.49
N THR A 324 12.69 9.13 -8.30
CA THR A 324 13.12 7.81 -7.83
C THR A 324 14.19 7.28 -8.76
N ASP A 325 15.30 6.84 -8.20
CA ASP A 325 16.37 6.12 -8.89
C ASP A 325 16.31 4.66 -8.47
N LEU A 326 15.98 3.78 -9.42
CA LEU A 326 15.93 2.34 -9.23
C LEU A 326 17.05 1.70 -10.03
N ILE A 327 18.03 1.15 -9.36
CA ILE A 327 19.17 0.49 -9.97
C ILE A 327 19.23 -0.96 -9.49
N SER A 328 19.39 -1.90 -10.42
CA SER A 328 19.59 -3.31 -10.10
C SER A 328 20.81 -3.87 -10.82
N ARG A 329 21.57 -4.67 -10.10
CA ARG A 329 22.66 -5.50 -10.65
C ARG A 329 22.21 -6.95 -10.63
N ALA A 330 22.24 -7.57 -11.78
CA ALA A 330 21.93 -9.00 -11.95
C ALA A 330 23.09 -9.70 -12.66
N THR A 331 23.55 -10.81 -12.09
CA THR A 331 24.68 -11.59 -12.60
C THR A 331 24.21 -12.99 -13.00
N THR A 332 24.38 -13.32 -14.28
CA THR A 332 24.17 -14.65 -14.82
C THR A 332 25.47 -15.13 -15.49
N THR A 333 25.52 -15.23 -16.81
CA THR A 333 26.75 -15.44 -17.59
C THR A 333 27.54 -14.14 -17.79
N SER A 334 26.87 -13.01 -17.70
CA SER A 334 27.42 -11.65 -17.67
C SER A 334 26.68 -10.85 -16.61
N THR A 335 27.26 -9.73 -16.22
CA THR A 335 26.64 -8.79 -15.28
C THR A 335 25.85 -7.76 -16.05
N THR A 336 24.58 -7.56 -15.67
CA THR A 336 23.72 -6.50 -16.18
C THR A 336 23.47 -5.49 -15.07
N LEU A 337 23.80 -4.23 -15.32
CA LEU A 337 23.41 -3.10 -14.49
C LEU A 337 22.23 -2.41 -15.17
N SER A 338 21.07 -2.45 -14.53
CA SER A 338 19.84 -1.84 -15.03
C SER A 338 19.50 -0.60 -14.18
N GLY A 339 19.34 0.55 -14.81
CA GLY A 339 18.96 1.81 -14.16
C GLY A 339 17.68 2.37 -14.77
N GLN A 340 16.73 2.72 -13.90
CA GLN A 340 15.50 3.41 -14.29
C GLN A 340 15.27 4.60 -13.36
N ARG A 341 15.16 5.80 -13.96
CA ARG A 341 15.04 7.07 -13.25
C ARG A 341 13.66 7.66 -13.48
N PHE A 342 12.88 7.77 -12.41
CA PHE A 342 11.52 8.28 -12.47
C PHE A 342 11.46 9.73 -12.01
N HIS A 343 10.99 10.63 -12.88
CA HIS A 343 10.62 11.99 -12.53
C HIS A 343 9.13 12.14 -12.74
N TYR A 344 8.38 12.40 -11.69
CA TYR A 344 6.93 12.49 -11.78
C TYR A 344 6.39 13.75 -11.13
N THR A 345 5.26 14.21 -11.63
CA THR A 345 4.47 15.30 -11.05
C THR A 345 3.00 14.98 -11.19
N GLY A 346 2.23 15.24 -10.16
CA GLY A 346 0.80 15.01 -10.17
C GLY A 346 0.01 16.08 -9.44
N LEU A 347 -1.26 16.16 -9.77
CA LEU A 347 -2.22 17.11 -9.23
C LEU A 347 -3.55 16.39 -9.01
N ASP A 348 -4.16 16.52 -7.82
CA ASP A 348 -5.49 16.00 -7.50
C ASP A 348 -6.30 17.09 -6.80
N GLY A 349 -7.47 17.38 -7.33
CA GLY A 349 -8.38 18.36 -6.76
C GLY A 349 -9.76 17.78 -6.53
N ARG A 350 -10.34 18.02 -5.34
CA ARG A 350 -11.63 17.48 -4.96
C ARG A 350 -12.45 18.54 -4.24
N PHE A 351 -13.64 18.78 -4.74
CA PHE A 351 -14.63 19.68 -4.13
C PHE A 351 -15.81 18.88 -3.61
N LEU A 352 -16.14 19.05 -2.33
CA LEU A 352 -17.30 18.49 -1.67
C LEU A 352 -18.37 19.56 -1.50
N HIS A 353 -19.60 19.23 -1.90
CA HIS A 353 -20.80 20.01 -1.60
C HIS A 353 -21.82 19.13 -0.87
N THR A 354 -22.24 19.55 0.33
CA THR A 354 -23.32 18.91 1.06
C THR A 354 -24.60 19.71 0.96
N TRP A 355 -25.72 19.04 0.73
CA TRP A 355 -26.99 19.71 0.49
C TRP A 355 -28.18 18.94 1.04
N GLY A 356 -29.30 19.64 1.25
CA GLY A 356 -30.54 19.03 1.75
C GLY A 356 -30.37 18.32 3.11
N ARG A 357 -30.85 17.11 3.23
CA ARG A 357 -30.84 16.31 4.46
C ARG A 357 -29.64 15.35 4.51
N GLY A 358 -28.44 15.86 4.24
CA GLY A 358 -27.19 15.06 4.32
C GLY A 358 -26.78 14.41 3.00
N ASN A 359 -27.30 14.88 1.85
CA ASN A 359 -26.76 14.55 0.55
C ASN A 359 -25.34 15.13 0.42
N ALA A 360 -24.50 14.47 -0.35
CA ALA A 360 -23.13 14.92 -0.60
C ALA A 360 -22.74 14.65 -2.04
N LEU A 361 -22.17 15.65 -2.69
CA LEU A 361 -21.63 15.58 -4.04
C LEU A 361 -20.13 15.88 -3.97
N THR A 362 -19.31 14.97 -4.47
CA THR A 362 -17.90 15.20 -4.73
C THR A 362 -17.66 15.30 -6.22
N ILE A 363 -16.96 16.35 -6.65
CA ILE A 363 -16.44 16.48 -8.01
C ILE A 363 -14.94 16.61 -7.90
N GLY A 364 -14.21 15.91 -8.76
CA GLY A 364 -12.76 15.96 -8.72
C GLY A 364 -12.10 15.76 -10.07
N TYR A 365 -10.80 16.01 -10.08
CA TYR A 365 -9.93 15.78 -11.22
C TYR A 365 -8.56 15.34 -10.73
N THR A 366 -7.86 14.61 -11.60
CA THR A 366 -6.48 14.18 -11.39
C THR A 366 -5.70 14.41 -12.68
N ALA A 367 -4.48 14.90 -12.57
CA ALA A 367 -3.53 14.99 -13.68
C ALA A 367 -2.17 14.45 -13.21
N TYR A 368 -1.48 13.71 -14.08
CA TYR A 368 -0.20 13.10 -13.75
C TYR A 368 0.70 13.01 -14.99
N THR A 369 1.98 13.19 -14.80
CA THR A 369 2.99 12.94 -15.83
C THR A 369 4.24 12.35 -15.19
N SER A 370 4.86 11.42 -15.91
CA SER A 370 6.15 10.81 -15.52
C SER A 370 7.07 10.71 -16.73
N GLN A 371 8.36 10.81 -16.47
CA GLN A 371 9.44 10.43 -17.37
C GLN A 371 10.31 9.41 -16.67
N SER A 372 10.53 8.26 -17.31
CA SER A 372 11.25 7.14 -16.69
C SER A 372 12.20 6.46 -17.68
N PRO A 373 13.29 7.14 -18.13
CA PRO A 373 14.29 6.52 -18.98
C PRO A 373 14.85 5.26 -18.34
N TYR A 374 14.97 4.20 -19.14
CA TYR A 374 15.45 2.90 -18.71
C TYR A 374 16.67 2.49 -19.53
N ASN A 375 17.80 2.26 -18.87
CA ASN A 375 19.06 1.85 -19.50
C ASN A 375 19.56 0.54 -18.88
N GLN A 376 20.19 -0.31 -19.71
CA GLN A 376 20.89 -1.50 -19.26
C GLN A 376 22.33 -1.50 -19.82
N TYR A 377 23.29 -1.74 -18.95
CA TYR A 377 24.70 -1.88 -19.28
C TYR A 377 25.16 -3.32 -19.00
N SER A 378 25.85 -3.94 -19.94
CA SER A 378 26.35 -5.30 -19.82
C SER A 378 27.88 -5.30 -19.72
N GLY A 379 28.41 -6.08 -18.79
CA GLY A 379 29.86 -6.20 -18.52
C GLY A 379 30.24 -7.55 -17.93
N SER A 380 31.49 -7.71 -17.61
CA SER A 380 32.06 -8.94 -17.00
C SER A 380 32.32 -8.82 -15.49
N ASN A 381 32.28 -7.59 -14.94
CA ASN A 381 32.55 -7.37 -13.52
C ASN A 381 31.28 -7.70 -12.68
N PRO A 382 31.28 -8.78 -11.86
CA PRO A 382 30.14 -9.18 -11.07
C PRO A 382 29.86 -8.27 -9.87
N THR A 383 30.80 -7.37 -9.54
CA THR A 383 30.70 -6.43 -8.40
C THR A 383 30.68 -4.97 -8.84
N VAL A 384 30.32 -4.70 -10.11
CA VAL A 384 30.21 -3.35 -10.64
C VAL A 384 29.36 -2.45 -9.73
N ASP A 385 29.82 -1.22 -9.46
CA ASP A 385 29.11 -0.28 -8.62
C ASP A 385 27.87 0.28 -9.33
N ARG A 386 26.91 0.77 -8.55
CA ARG A 386 25.62 1.29 -9.03
C ARG A 386 25.72 2.44 -10.04
N ASP A 387 26.76 3.24 -9.93
CA ASP A 387 27.00 4.42 -10.77
C ASP A 387 27.98 4.15 -11.94
N ASP A 388 28.40 2.91 -12.15
CA ASP A 388 29.40 2.55 -13.17
C ASP A 388 28.69 2.16 -14.48
N GLU A 389 28.58 3.11 -15.38
CA GLU A 389 28.03 2.95 -16.72
C GLU A 389 29.11 2.57 -17.77
N SER A 390 30.27 2.08 -17.35
CA SER A 390 31.39 1.73 -18.25
C SER A 390 31.13 0.48 -19.11
N GLY A 391 30.13 -0.33 -18.75
CA GLY A 391 29.68 -1.48 -19.53
C GLY A 391 29.13 -1.10 -20.90
N LYS A 392 28.96 -2.11 -21.77
CA LYS A 392 28.31 -1.91 -23.07
C LYS A 392 26.82 -1.60 -22.85
N LEU A 393 26.34 -0.46 -23.35
CA LEU A 393 24.91 -0.15 -23.38
C LEU A 393 24.19 -1.21 -24.24
N SER A 394 23.37 -2.04 -23.62
CA SER A 394 22.67 -3.19 -24.24
C SER A 394 21.18 -2.95 -24.46
N TYR A 395 20.60 -1.98 -23.75
CA TYR A 395 19.22 -1.55 -23.92
C TYR A 395 19.07 -0.08 -23.49
N SER A 396 18.27 0.69 -24.23
CA SER A 396 17.91 2.07 -23.85
C SER A 396 16.53 2.42 -24.40
N ASP A 397 15.64 2.87 -23.50
CA ASP A 397 14.25 3.23 -23.78
C ASP A 397 13.88 4.52 -23.06
N GLY A 398 13.48 5.54 -23.80
CA GLY A 398 12.90 6.77 -23.30
C GLY A 398 11.41 6.59 -23.05
N ARG A 399 10.99 6.55 -21.78
CA ARG A 399 9.60 6.31 -21.37
C ARG A 399 8.94 7.58 -20.87
N LYS A 400 7.68 7.77 -21.27
CA LYS A 400 6.88 8.90 -20.83
C LYS A 400 5.43 8.51 -20.60
N THR A 401 4.90 8.84 -19.43
CA THR A 401 3.51 8.68 -19.05
C THR A 401 2.82 10.03 -18.94
N ARG A 402 1.57 10.10 -19.41
CA ARG A 402 0.61 11.17 -19.12
C ARG A 402 -0.72 10.55 -18.78
N TYR A 403 -1.35 11.08 -17.76
CA TYR A 403 -2.64 10.61 -17.31
C TYR A 403 -3.48 11.78 -16.85
N GLY A 404 -4.77 11.72 -17.15
CA GLY A 404 -5.76 12.68 -16.68
C GLY A 404 -7.10 12.02 -16.42
N ALA A 405 -7.80 12.48 -15.40
CA ALA A 405 -9.14 11.99 -15.08
C ALA A 405 -10.02 13.10 -14.53
N ILE A 406 -11.32 12.98 -14.78
CA ILE A 406 -12.37 13.75 -14.11
C ILE A 406 -13.39 12.79 -13.53
N PHE A 407 -13.94 13.11 -12.37
CA PHE A 407 -14.92 12.25 -11.74
C PHE A 407 -15.94 13.03 -10.92
N ALA A 408 -17.10 12.42 -10.71
CA ALA A 408 -18.14 12.90 -9.81
C ALA A 408 -18.79 11.72 -9.10
N GLU A 409 -19.08 11.91 -7.84
CA GLU A 409 -19.82 10.95 -7.02
C GLU A 409 -20.83 11.70 -6.14
N ASN A 410 -22.07 11.23 -6.12
CA ASN A 410 -23.12 11.82 -5.30
C ASN A 410 -23.83 10.77 -4.47
N VAL A 411 -24.11 11.08 -3.20
CA VAL A 411 -25.00 10.32 -2.35
C VAL A 411 -26.31 11.07 -2.18
N PHE A 412 -27.42 10.40 -2.52
CA PHE A 412 -28.79 10.85 -2.29
C PHE A 412 -29.36 10.13 -1.07
N ARG A 413 -29.69 10.86 -0.01
CA ARG A 413 -30.33 10.30 1.19
C ARG A 413 -31.81 10.46 1.12
N LEU A 414 -32.50 9.33 0.99
CA LEU A 414 -33.95 9.20 0.96
C LEU A 414 -34.44 8.70 2.33
N PRO A 415 -35.73 8.74 2.62
CA PRO A 415 -36.25 8.38 3.95
C PRO A 415 -35.88 7.00 4.46
N TYR A 416 -35.77 5.99 3.59
CA TYR A 416 -35.51 4.60 3.95
C TYR A 416 -34.22 4.02 3.38
N PHE A 417 -33.66 4.67 2.41
CA PHE A 417 -32.44 4.20 1.74
C PHE A 417 -31.63 5.37 1.21
N HIS A 418 -30.38 5.11 0.90
CA HIS A 418 -29.51 6.05 0.22
C HIS A 418 -29.01 5.43 -1.07
N VAL A 419 -28.80 6.29 -2.07
CA VAL A 419 -28.31 5.90 -3.40
C VAL A 419 -27.03 6.65 -3.68
N VAL A 420 -26.02 5.93 -4.16
CA VAL A 420 -24.75 6.49 -4.61
C VAL A 420 -24.64 6.31 -6.11
N THR A 421 -24.34 7.37 -6.81
CA THR A 421 -24.04 7.34 -8.25
C THR A 421 -22.65 7.92 -8.49
N SER A 422 -21.84 7.25 -9.29
CA SER A 422 -20.48 7.66 -9.60
C SER A 422 -20.22 7.58 -11.10
N ALA A 423 -19.47 8.54 -11.62
CA ALA A 423 -18.96 8.53 -12.98
C ALA A 423 -17.51 9.03 -12.98
N ARG A 424 -16.68 8.40 -13.80
CA ARG A 424 -15.29 8.77 -14.01
C ARG A 424 -14.92 8.61 -15.48
N PHE A 425 -14.10 9.51 -15.98
CA PHE A 425 -13.51 9.42 -17.30
C PHE A 425 -12.01 9.55 -17.18
N ASP A 426 -11.31 8.50 -17.60
CA ASP A 426 -9.84 8.40 -17.58
C ASP A 426 -9.30 8.51 -19.01
N HIS A 427 -8.14 9.17 -19.13
CA HIS A 427 -7.35 9.23 -20.35
C HIS A 427 -5.89 8.98 -20.02
N GLU A 428 -5.29 7.98 -20.66
CA GLU A 428 -3.89 7.63 -20.51
C GLU A 428 -3.12 7.70 -21.83
N GLU A 429 -1.87 8.16 -21.74
CA GLU A 429 -0.91 8.16 -22.83
C GLU A 429 0.40 7.57 -22.31
N LEU A 430 0.88 6.53 -22.97
CA LEU A 430 2.18 5.89 -22.73
C LEU A 430 3.01 5.98 -23.99
N ALA A 431 4.23 6.53 -23.89
CA ALA A 431 5.19 6.60 -25.00
C ALA A 431 6.46 5.83 -24.61
N SER A 432 6.93 4.99 -25.52
CA SER A 432 8.20 4.27 -25.46
C SER A 432 9.00 4.61 -26.73
N HIS A 433 10.25 5.04 -26.54
CA HIS A 433 11.18 5.41 -27.60
C HIS A 433 12.50 4.70 -27.34
N GLU A 434 12.68 3.52 -27.94
CA GLU A 434 13.91 2.74 -27.84
C GLU A 434 14.99 3.34 -28.78
N THR A 435 16.18 3.52 -28.25
CA THR A 435 17.36 3.95 -29.00
C THR A 435 18.39 2.84 -29.15
N VAL A 436 18.39 1.89 -28.21
CA VAL A 436 19.24 0.69 -28.26
C VAL A 436 18.38 -0.51 -27.88
N ALA A 437 18.38 -1.54 -28.72
CA ALA A 437 17.74 -2.82 -28.44
C ALA A 437 18.77 -3.95 -28.44
N ASN A 438 18.53 -5.02 -27.67
CA ASN A 438 19.38 -6.19 -27.69
C ASN A 438 19.15 -6.97 -28.99
N PRO A 439 20.15 -7.07 -29.91
CA PRO A 439 19.96 -7.72 -31.20
C PRO A 439 19.56 -9.20 -31.10
N ALA A 440 19.93 -9.89 -30.03
CA ALA A 440 19.64 -11.30 -29.83
C ALA A 440 18.18 -11.55 -29.42
N THR A 441 17.58 -10.62 -28.66
CA THR A 441 16.20 -10.73 -28.16
C THR A 441 15.24 -9.75 -28.83
N HIS A 442 15.77 -8.63 -29.37
CA HIS A 442 14.99 -7.49 -29.89
C HIS A 442 15.66 -6.84 -31.11
N PRO A 443 15.48 -7.38 -32.31
CA PRO A 443 16.13 -6.82 -33.53
C PRO A 443 15.50 -5.51 -33.99
N LEU A 444 14.30 -5.15 -33.57
CA LEU A 444 13.57 -3.93 -33.98
C LEU A 444 13.41 -2.98 -32.80
N LEU A 445 13.68 -1.69 -33.03
CA LEU A 445 13.43 -0.63 -32.06
C LEU A 445 11.92 -0.32 -31.96
N VAL A 446 11.43 -0.11 -30.75
CA VAL A 446 10.06 0.36 -30.49
C VAL A 446 10.07 1.90 -30.44
N ASP A 447 9.21 2.52 -31.27
CA ASP A 447 8.88 3.94 -31.20
C ASP A 447 7.36 4.06 -31.31
N ARG A 448 6.68 4.10 -30.14
CA ARG A 448 5.22 4.04 -30.09
C ARG A 448 4.65 4.91 -29.01
N THR A 449 3.47 5.43 -29.28
CA THR A 449 2.62 6.13 -28.31
C THR A 449 1.24 5.48 -28.29
N TYR A 450 0.86 4.98 -27.12
CA TYR A 450 -0.47 4.43 -26.86
C TYR A 450 -1.33 5.47 -26.17
N ARG A 451 -2.60 5.53 -26.60
CA ARG A 451 -3.62 6.41 -26.00
C ARG A 451 -4.88 5.62 -25.81
N LYS A 452 -5.37 5.59 -24.58
CA LYS A 452 -6.65 4.94 -24.24
C LYS A 452 -7.50 5.89 -23.41
N SER A 453 -8.81 5.80 -23.62
CA SER A 453 -9.81 6.53 -22.83
C SER A 453 -10.84 5.55 -22.32
N VAL A 454 -11.15 5.62 -21.03
CA VAL A 454 -12.02 4.65 -20.37
C VAL A 454 -13.07 5.40 -19.53
N PRO A 455 -14.37 5.35 -19.93
CA PRO A 455 -15.46 5.77 -19.07
C PRO A 455 -15.79 4.68 -18.06
N LEU A 456 -16.02 5.07 -16.81
CA LEU A 456 -16.37 4.17 -15.71
C LEU A 456 -17.59 4.70 -14.98
N PHE A 457 -18.44 3.77 -14.54
CA PHE A 457 -19.67 4.08 -13.81
C PHE A 457 -19.78 3.22 -12.56
N GLY A 458 -20.44 3.78 -11.53
CA GLY A 458 -20.73 3.10 -10.29
C GLY A 458 -22.14 3.43 -9.79
N PHE A 459 -22.76 2.43 -9.16
CA PHE A 459 -24.05 2.56 -8.54
C PHE A 459 -24.05 1.82 -7.20
N GLY A 460 -24.55 2.47 -6.16
CA GLY A 460 -24.73 1.85 -4.85
C GLY A 460 -26.12 2.17 -4.29
N ILE A 461 -26.70 1.24 -3.58
CA ILE A 461 -27.90 1.44 -2.78
C ILE A 461 -27.69 0.82 -1.41
N GLY A 462 -28.08 1.51 -0.35
CA GLY A 462 -27.95 1.04 1.02
C GLY A 462 -29.14 1.44 1.86
N ASN A 463 -29.30 0.73 2.98
CA ASN A 463 -30.34 0.96 3.96
C ASN A 463 -29.76 0.85 5.37
N ASP A 464 -29.98 1.87 6.20
CA ASP A 464 -29.65 1.87 7.61
C ASP A 464 -30.82 1.32 8.44
N PHE A 465 -30.62 0.20 9.12
CA PHE A 465 -31.64 -0.44 9.95
C PHE A 465 -31.41 -0.31 11.45
N GLY A 466 -30.72 0.76 11.83
CA GLY A 466 -30.50 1.17 13.21
C GLY A 466 -29.24 0.63 13.85
N ARG A 467 -28.82 1.27 14.94
CA ARG A 467 -27.60 0.97 15.71
C ARG A 467 -26.32 1.00 14.89
N GLY A 468 -26.29 1.78 13.78
CA GLY A 468 -25.13 1.83 12.87
C GLY A 468 -24.97 0.59 11.99
N ASN A 469 -26.02 -0.21 11.81
CA ASN A 469 -26.01 -1.32 10.88
C ASN A 469 -26.55 -0.87 9.52
N GLU A 470 -25.83 -1.25 8.47
CA GLU A 470 -26.16 -0.95 7.07
C GLU A 470 -26.17 -2.23 6.25
N THR A 471 -27.15 -2.36 5.37
CA THR A 471 -27.11 -3.28 4.23
C THR A 471 -26.86 -2.49 2.96
N TYR A 472 -26.04 -2.99 2.06
CA TYR A 472 -25.72 -2.30 0.81
C TYR A 472 -25.57 -3.26 -0.36
N LEU A 473 -25.87 -2.75 -1.56
CA LEU A 473 -25.47 -3.31 -2.84
C LEU A 473 -24.62 -2.27 -3.57
N ASN A 474 -23.47 -2.70 -4.07
CA ASN A 474 -22.59 -1.88 -4.89
C ASN A 474 -22.31 -2.57 -6.23
N ILE A 475 -22.43 -1.82 -7.32
CA ILE A 475 -22.07 -2.25 -8.68
C ILE A 475 -21.10 -1.21 -9.22
N SER A 476 -19.89 -1.63 -9.56
CA SER A 476 -18.84 -0.68 -9.97
C SER A 476 -17.95 -1.25 -11.05
N GLN A 477 -17.55 -0.36 -11.94
CA GLN A 477 -16.53 -0.60 -12.96
C GLN A 477 -15.16 -0.15 -12.49
N GLY A 478 -14.14 -0.76 -13.03
CA GLY A 478 -12.73 -0.39 -12.89
C GLY A 478 -11.94 -0.93 -14.08
N PHE A 479 -10.70 -0.54 -14.23
CA PHE A 479 -9.83 -1.08 -15.26
C PHE A 479 -8.38 -1.12 -14.77
N ARG A 480 -7.58 -1.99 -15.36
CA ARG A 480 -6.13 -2.00 -15.23
C ARG A 480 -5.54 -1.28 -16.43
N PRO A 481 -4.78 -0.20 -16.25
CA PRO A 481 -4.13 0.52 -17.33
C PRO A 481 -3.08 -0.35 -18.04
N LEU A 482 -2.65 0.11 -19.21
CA LEU A 482 -1.51 -0.48 -19.89
C LEU A 482 -0.22 -0.09 -19.16
N ARG A 483 0.76 -1.00 -19.18
CA ARG A 483 2.11 -0.77 -18.63
C ARG A 483 3.12 -0.73 -19.77
N TYR A 484 4.32 -0.24 -19.50
CA TYR A 484 5.42 -0.33 -20.48
C TYR A 484 5.73 -1.77 -20.89
N LEU A 485 5.63 -2.72 -19.98
CA LEU A 485 5.84 -4.14 -20.29
C LEU A 485 4.80 -4.70 -21.25
N ASP A 486 3.56 -4.18 -21.25
CA ASP A 486 2.51 -4.62 -22.17
C ASP A 486 2.72 -4.10 -23.60
N ILE A 487 3.48 -3.01 -23.78
CA ILE A 487 3.65 -2.30 -25.05
C ILE A 487 5.08 -2.34 -25.62
N ALA A 488 6.09 -2.49 -24.76
CA ALA A 488 7.51 -2.46 -25.11
C ALA A 488 8.33 -3.25 -24.09
N SER A 489 8.18 -4.59 -24.10
CA SER A 489 8.94 -5.44 -23.19
C SER A 489 10.39 -5.57 -23.65
N PRO A 490 11.40 -5.31 -22.78
CA PRO A 490 12.81 -5.55 -23.09
C PRO A 490 13.14 -7.05 -23.20
N PHE A 491 12.19 -7.92 -22.87
CA PHE A 491 12.37 -9.37 -22.80
C PHE A 491 11.67 -10.14 -23.93
N SER A 492 10.92 -9.46 -24.81
CA SER A 492 10.14 -10.13 -25.87
C SER A 492 10.01 -9.31 -27.14
N ASN A 493 10.23 -9.97 -28.29
CA ASN A 493 9.97 -9.39 -29.62
C ASN A 493 8.47 -9.21 -29.90
N TYR A 494 7.62 -10.01 -29.30
CA TYR A 494 6.19 -10.08 -29.61
C TYR A 494 5.36 -8.97 -28.97
N ALA A 495 5.75 -8.47 -27.80
CA ALA A 495 5.10 -7.31 -27.18
C ALA A 495 5.14 -6.05 -28.07
N ARG A 496 6.04 -6.03 -29.03
CA ARG A 496 6.26 -4.90 -29.97
C ARG A 496 5.19 -4.77 -31.04
N GLU A 497 4.54 -5.85 -31.41
CA GLU A 497 3.48 -5.87 -32.45
C GLU A 497 2.08 -5.83 -31.85
N ASN A 498 1.98 -6.04 -30.53
CA ASN A 498 0.71 -6.14 -29.86
C ASN A 498 0.14 -4.75 -29.52
N ASN A 499 -1.17 -4.63 -29.57
CA ASN A 499 -1.92 -3.44 -29.16
C ASN A 499 -3.03 -3.88 -28.20
N PRO A 500 -2.68 -4.29 -26.98
CA PRO A 500 -3.67 -4.77 -26.02
C PRO A 500 -4.63 -3.65 -25.62
N ASP A 501 -5.84 -4.04 -25.24
CA ASP A 501 -6.79 -3.17 -24.60
C ASP A 501 -6.64 -3.25 -23.07
N PRO A 502 -6.89 -2.16 -22.34
CA PRO A 502 -6.93 -2.21 -20.88
C PRO A 502 -7.89 -3.27 -20.37
N THR A 503 -7.46 -4.05 -19.38
CA THR A 503 -8.32 -5.03 -18.71
C THR A 503 -9.45 -4.33 -17.97
N LYS A 504 -10.70 -4.74 -18.17
CA LYS A 504 -11.89 -4.13 -17.56
C LYS A 504 -12.49 -5.02 -16.47
N TYR A 505 -13.06 -4.39 -15.46
CA TYR A 505 -13.66 -5.06 -14.30
C TYR A 505 -15.08 -4.58 -14.09
N LEU A 506 -15.96 -5.53 -13.78
CA LEU A 506 -17.30 -5.26 -13.29
C LEU A 506 -17.50 -6.01 -11.98
N THR A 507 -17.64 -5.28 -10.89
CA THR A 507 -17.79 -5.80 -9.54
C THR A 507 -19.21 -5.63 -9.06
N TYR A 508 -19.77 -6.69 -8.50
CA TYR A 508 -21.03 -6.72 -7.74
C TYR A 508 -20.67 -7.08 -6.30
N GLU A 509 -21.16 -6.32 -5.34
CA GLU A 509 -20.94 -6.58 -3.92
C GLU A 509 -22.23 -6.30 -3.14
N LEU A 510 -22.71 -7.32 -2.42
CA LEU A 510 -23.82 -7.24 -1.49
C LEU A 510 -23.28 -7.47 -0.09
N GLY A 511 -23.51 -6.54 0.81
CA GLY A 511 -22.95 -6.64 2.14
C GLY A 511 -23.86 -6.14 3.24
N VAL A 512 -23.49 -6.48 4.46
CA VAL A 512 -24.05 -5.97 5.71
C VAL A 512 -22.91 -5.74 6.69
N HIS A 513 -22.91 -4.58 7.31
CA HIS A 513 -21.93 -4.27 8.35
C HIS A 513 -22.57 -3.49 9.49
N GLY A 514 -21.91 -3.46 10.65
CA GLY A 514 -22.41 -2.65 11.74
C GLY A 514 -21.83 -2.96 13.12
N TRP A 515 -22.45 -2.33 14.10
CA TRP A 515 -22.08 -2.39 15.53
C TRP A 515 -23.30 -2.77 16.37
N PRO A 516 -23.71 -4.06 16.36
CA PRO A 516 -24.94 -4.49 17.05
C PRO A 516 -24.85 -4.33 18.57
N ALA A 517 -23.62 -4.33 19.12
CA ALA A 517 -23.34 -4.13 20.53
C ALA A 517 -22.07 -3.29 20.73
N ILE A 518 -21.87 -2.79 21.95
CA ILE A 518 -20.67 -2.05 22.33
C ILE A 518 -19.44 -2.96 22.18
N GLY A 519 -18.43 -2.48 21.44
CA GLY A 519 -17.18 -3.21 21.20
C GLY A 519 -17.29 -4.35 20.18
N LEU A 520 -18.47 -4.63 19.62
CA LEU A 520 -18.66 -5.63 18.58
C LEU A 520 -18.83 -4.97 17.22
N TYR A 521 -17.95 -5.30 16.29
CA TYR A 521 -18.02 -4.95 14.87
C TYR A 521 -18.15 -6.21 14.03
N TYR A 522 -18.94 -6.13 12.97
CA TYR A 522 -19.00 -7.16 11.94
C TYR A 522 -19.17 -6.54 10.54
N ASP A 523 -18.62 -7.21 9.54
CA ASP A 523 -18.84 -6.91 8.13
C ASP A 523 -18.85 -8.24 7.36
N VAL A 524 -19.95 -8.49 6.65
CA VAL A 524 -20.12 -9.69 5.83
C VAL A 524 -20.52 -9.25 4.45
N SER A 525 -19.83 -9.73 3.43
CA SER A 525 -20.16 -9.43 2.04
C SER A 525 -20.06 -10.63 1.13
N LEU A 526 -20.91 -10.67 0.13
CA LEU A 526 -20.82 -11.55 -1.03
C LEU A 526 -20.39 -10.70 -2.23
N PHE A 527 -19.48 -11.23 -3.01
CA PHE A 527 -18.97 -10.51 -4.17
C PHE A 527 -18.92 -11.38 -5.43
N GLN A 528 -19.01 -10.72 -6.58
CA GLN A 528 -18.64 -11.26 -7.88
C GLN A 528 -17.84 -10.19 -8.64
N VAL A 529 -16.67 -10.58 -9.15
CA VAL A 529 -15.85 -9.76 -10.04
C VAL A 529 -15.77 -10.46 -11.39
N ASN A 530 -16.23 -9.81 -12.44
CA ASN A 530 -16.06 -10.23 -13.82
C ASN A 530 -14.91 -9.43 -14.43
N VAL A 531 -13.92 -10.13 -14.94
CA VAL A 531 -12.75 -9.54 -15.63
C VAL A 531 -12.89 -9.81 -17.10
N HIS A 532 -12.77 -8.76 -17.90
CA HIS A 532 -12.83 -8.79 -19.36
C HIS A 532 -11.50 -8.32 -19.94
N ASP A 533 -11.09 -8.91 -21.05
CA ASP A 533 -9.89 -8.54 -21.79
C ASP A 533 -8.62 -8.62 -20.90
N ARG A 534 -8.53 -9.67 -20.08
CA ARG A 534 -7.40 -9.84 -19.15
C ARG A 534 -6.09 -9.90 -19.93
N ILE A 535 -5.14 -9.05 -19.57
CA ILE A 535 -3.79 -9.07 -20.11
C ILE A 535 -2.96 -10.03 -19.27
N GLU A 536 -2.28 -10.95 -19.95
CA GLU A 536 -1.40 -11.95 -19.32
C GLU A 536 -0.18 -12.21 -20.18
N SER A 537 0.95 -12.45 -19.51
CA SER A 537 2.15 -12.94 -20.16
C SER A 537 1.98 -14.38 -20.59
N GLN A 538 2.08 -14.60 -21.88
CA GLN A 538 2.01 -15.90 -22.50
C GLN A 538 3.38 -16.34 -22.99
N GLN A 539 3.87 -17.53 -22.58
CA GLN A 539 5.05 -18.10 -23.22
C GLN A 539 4.72 -18.47 -24.66
N PHE A 540 5.54 -17.99 -25.57
CA PHE A 540 5.37 -18.22 -26.99
C PHE A 540 6.54 -19.05 -27.55
N GLY A 541 6.22 -20.12 -28.30
CA GLY A 541 7.23 -20.91 -28.98
C GLY A 541 8.03 -21.88 -28.08
N GLN A 542 9.11 -22.45 -28.67
CA GLN A 542 10.00 -23.43 -28.03
C GLN A 542 11.20 -22.74 -27.36
N ILE A 543 11.28 -21.40 -27.38
CA ILE A 543 12.42 -20.66 -26.82
C ILE A 543 12.08 -20.31 -25.38
N PRO A 544 12.80 -20.82 -24.37
CA PRO A 544 12.61 -20.46 -22.99
C PRO A 544 12.85 -18.95 -22.77
N GLY A 545 11.83 -18.25 -22.21
CA GLY A 545 11.92 -16.83 -21.87
C GLY A 545 11.24 -15.88 -22.86
N GLU A 546 10.74 -16.34 -24.01
CA GLU A 546 9.88 -15.53 -24.87
C GLU A 546 8.45 -15.52 -24.35
N SER A 547 7.96 -14.36 -23.98
CA SER A 547 6.58 -14.15 -23.57
C SER A 547 5.98 -12.95 -24.29
N ILE A 548 4.68 -13.03 -24.58
CA ILE A 548 3.88 -11.94 -25.14
C ILE A 548 2.77 -11.60 -24.16
N ASP A 549 2.51 -10.33 -23.97
CA ASP A 549 1.37 -9.87 -23.19
C ASP A 549 0.17 -9.65 -24.13
N VAL A 550 -0.86 -10.44 -23.95
CA VAL A 550 -2.05 -10.45 -24.78
C VAL A 550 -3.33 -10.45 -23.94
N ASN A 551 -4.41 -9.95 -24.51
CA ASN A 551 -5.74 -10.09 -23.91
C ASN A 551 -6.18 -11.57 -24.06
N THR A 552 -5.93 -12.37 -23.03
CA THR A 552 -6.09 -13.83 -23.10
C THR A 552 -7.51 -14.32 -22.92
N GLY A 553 -8.35 -13.55 -22.22
CA GLY A 553 -9.72 -13.96 -21.99
C GLY A 553 -10.40 -13.31 -20.81
N ASN A 554 -11.42 -13.98 -20.31
CA ASN A 554 -12.26 -13.49 -19.24
C ASN A 554 -12.18 -14.38 -18.02
N THR A 555 -12.19 -13.81 -16.82
CA THR A 555 -12.28 -14.56 -15.58
C THR A 555 -13.48 -14.09 -14.75
N ARG A 556 -13.93 -14.98 -13.87
CA ARG A 556 -14.97 -14.68 -12.88
C ARG A 556 -14.51 -15.15 -11.52
N SER A 557 -14.44 -14.22 -10.58
CA SER A 557 -14.18 -14.46 -9.16
C SER A 557 -15.45 -14.25 -8.36
N ARG A 558 -15.86 -15.24 -7.57
CA ARG A 558 -17.01 -15.18 -6.66
C ARG A 558 -16.57 -15.57 -5.28
N GLY A 559 -17.14 -14.93 -4.27
CA GLY A 559 -16.77 -15.29 -2.92
C GLY A 559 -17.57 -14.60 -1.84
N ALA A 560 -17.14 -14.87 -0.61
CA ALA A 560 -17.66 -14.24 0.59
C ALA A 560 -16.48 -13.70 1.41
N GLU A 561 -16.65 -12.55 2.01
CA GLU A 561 -15.72 -11.99 2.98
C GLU A 561 -16.44 -11.73 4.28
N LEU A 562 -15.84 -12.17 5.38
CA LEU A 562 -16.30 -11.96 6.73
C LEU A 562 -15.19 -11.24 7.49
N GLU A 563 -15.57 -10.21 8.23
CA GLU A 563 -14.70 -9.49 9.15
C GLU A 563 -15.45 -9.33 10.46
N GLY A 564 -14.82 -9.71 11.56
CA GLY A 564 -15.40 -9.57 12.89
C GLY A 564 -14.35 -9.15 13.91
N SER A 565 -14.72 -8.25 14.80
CA SER A 565 -13.86 -7.80 15.91
C SER A 565 -14.69 -7.57 17.15
N TYR A 566 -14.21 -8.04 18.29
CA TYR A 566 -14.90 -7.88 19.56
C TYR A 566 -13.93 -7.55 20.69
N ASP A 567 -14.22 -6.46 21.40
CA ASP A 567 -13.59 -6.16 22.69
C ASP A 567 -14.27 -6.96 23.80
N VAL A 568 -13.73 -8.14 24.12
CA VAL A 568 -14.32 -9.13 25.01
C VAL A 568 -14.50 -8.58 26.42
N LEU A 569 -13.65 -7.65 26.88
CA LEU A 569 -13.76 -7.06 28.21
C LEU A 569 -15.01 -6.20 28.37
N ARG A 570 -15.66 -5.78 27.27
CA ARG A 570 -16.94 -5.06 27.30
C ARG A 570 -18.14 -5.94 27.68
N LEU A 571 -17.97 -7.29 27.73
CA LEU A 571 -18.97 -8.19 28.29
C LEU A 571 -19.21 -7.96 29.78
N TRP A 572 -18.16 -7.54 30.51
CA TRP A 572 -18.26 -7.25 31.92
C TRP A 572 -18.46 -5.76 32.13
N ALA A 573 -19.68 -5.37 32.50
CA ALA A 573 -20.13 -3.98 32.62
C ALA A 573 -19.27 -3.08 33.52
N ASN A 574 -18.46 -3.65 34.41
CA ASN A 574 -17.57 -2.97 35.35
C ASN A 574 -16.10 -3.03 34.94
N SER A 575 -15.76 -3.48 33.73
CA SER A 575 -14.38 -3.47 33.28
C SER A 575 -13.85 -2.03 33.17
N ALA A 576 -12.61 -1.83 33.60
CA ALA A 576 -11.94 -0.54 33.47
C ALA A 576 -11.93 -0.10 31.99
N GLN A 577 -12.26 1.17 31.75
CA GLN A 577 -12.39 1.69 30.37
C GLN A 577 -11.04 1.74 29.62
N ASP A 578 -9.91 1.68 30.35
CA ASP A 578 -8.54 1.68 29.85
C ASP A 578 -8.01 0.31 29.41
N ARG A 579 -8.80 -0.77 29.62
CA ARG A 579 -8.39 -2.15 29.28
C ARG A 579 -9.24 -2.71 28.15
N HIS A 580 -8.58 -3.34 27.21
CA HIS A 580 -9.19 -3.93 26.01
C HIS A 580 -8.61 -5.32 25.77
N LEU A 581 -9.45 -6.28 25.49
CA LEU A 581 -9.07 -7.57 24.90
C LEU A 581 -9.83 -7.70 23.57
N THR A 582 -9.22 -7.23 22.51
CA THR A 582 -9.81 -7.28 21.18
C THR A 582 -9.46 -8.61 20.53
N VAL A 583 -10.47 -9.41 20.22
CA VAL A 583 -10.34 -10.62 19.39
C VAL A 583 -10.90 -10.32 18.02
N PHE A 584 -10.21 -10.70 16.96
CA PHE A 584 -10.68 -10.52 15.59
C PHE A 584 -10.54 -11.81 14.79
N ALA A 585 -11.38 -11.94 13.78
CA ALA A 585 -11.30 -12.98 12.77
C ALA A 585 -11.78 -12.44 11.43
N ASN A 586 -10.99 -12.68 10.39
CA ASN A 586 -11.28 -12.32 9.00
C ASN A 586 -11.18 -13.57 8.14
N ALA A 587 -12.15 -13.79 7.29
CA ALA A 587 -12.17 -14.89 6.34
C ALA A 587 -12.54 -14.36 4.95
N SER A 588 -11.79 -14.76 3.94
CA SER A 588 -12.14 -14.59 2.54
C SER A 588 -12.21 -15.95 1.89
N LEU A 589 -13.37 -16.27 1.33
CA LEU A 589 -13.61 -17.52 0.59
C LEU A 589 -13.74 -17.19 -0.90
N LEU A 590 -13.02 -17.89 -1.75
CA LEU A 590 -12.89 -17.54 -3.16
C LEU A 590 -13.10 -18.75 -4.08
N ASN A 591 -13.90 -18.56 -5.11
CA ASN A 591 -14.00 -19.43 -6.28
C ASN A 591 -13.78 -18.59 -7.55
N ALA A 592 -12.58 -18.69 -8.11
CA ALA A 592 -12.19 -18.01 -9.34
C ALA A 592 -12.00 -18.98 -10.48
N ARG A 593 -12.48 -18.62 -11.70
CA ARG A 593 -12.38 -19.47 -12.91
C ARG A 593 -12.23 -18.62 -14.16
N PHE A 594 -11.46 -19.12 -15.10
CA PHE A 594 -11.52 -18.66 -16.48
C PHE A 594 -12.87 -19.03 -17.11
N THR A 595 -13.61 -18.05 -17.61
CA THR A 595 -14.90 -18.23 -18.28
C THR A 595 -14.75 -18.37 -19.78
N SER A 596 -13.73 -17.76 -20.34
CA SER A 596 -13.23 -17.93 -21.71
C SER A 596 -11.75 -17.64 -21.75
N SER A 597 -11.03 -18.22 -22.68
CA SER A 597 -9.63 -17.93 -22.94
C SER A 597 -9.31 -18.14 -24.41
N ALA A 598 -8.52 -17.23 -24.99
CA ALA A 598 -7.95 -17.42 -26.32
C ALA A 598 -6.86 -18.51 -26.31
N LEU A 599 -6.35 -18.86 -25.12
CA LEU A 599 -5.36 -19.91 -24.94
C LEU A 599 -6.02 -21.29 -24.85
N LEU A 600 -5.44 -22.24 -25.53
CA LEU A 600 -5.92 -23.63 -25.51
C LEU A 600 -5.94 -24.17 -24.07
N ASN A 601 -7.07 -24.77 -23.68
CA ASN A 601 -7.24 -25.48 -22.40
C ASN A 601 -7.16 -24.64 -21.12
N GLN A 602 -7.39 -23.32 -21.15
CA GLN A 602 -7.48 -22.53 -19.92
C GLN A 602 -8.91 -22.34 -19.39
N THR A 603 -9.92 -22.39 -20.24
CA THR A 603 -11.32 -22.26 -19.80
C THR A 603 -11.66 -23.28 -18.71
N GLY A 604 -12.25 -22.80 -17.60
CA GLY A 604 -12.54 -23.60 -16.42
C GLY A 604 -11.42 -23.73 -15.39
N LYS A 605 -10.15 -23.41 -15.76
CA LYS A 605 -9.03 -23.42 -14.81
C LYS A 605 -9.12 -22.29 -13.78
N ILE A 606 -8.34 -22.44 -12.71
CA ILE A 606 -8.23 -21.47 -11.63
C ILE A 606 -7.14 -20.46 -12.03
N PRO A 607 -7.40 -19.16 -11.99
CA PRO A 607 -6.35 -18.16 -12.16
C PRO A 607 -5.23 -18.31 -11.14
N ALA A 608 -4.02 -17.89 -11.52
CA ALA A 608 -2.88 -17.88 -10.61
C ALA A 608 -3.18 -17.02 -9.37
N TYR A 609 -2.60 -17.38 -8.24
CA TYR A 609 -2.72 -16.69 -6.96
C TYR A 609 -4.18 -16.44 -6.50
N ALA A 610 -5.05 -17.42 -6.75
CA ALA A 610 -6.44 -17.43 -6.31
C ALA A 610 -6.67 -18.56 -5.28
N PRO A 611 -6.22 -18.39 -4.02
CA PRO A 611 -6.43 -19.40 -2.98
C PRO A 611 -7.92 -19.52 -2.65
N ALA A 612 -8.38 -20.74 -2.35
CA ALA A 612 -9.78 -20.98 -2.00
C ALA A 612 -10.21 -20.28 -0.70
N TYR A 613 -9.26 -20.02 0.21
CA TYR A 613 -9.48 -19.24 1.40
C TYR A 613 -8.24 -18.49 1.84
N VAL A 614 -8.48 -17.35 2.51
CA VAL A 614 -7.52 -16.60 3.32
C VAL A 614 -8.17 -16.37 4.69
N LEU A 615 -7.55 -16.87 5.75
CA LEU A 615 -8.03 -16.74 7.12
C LEU A 615 -6.99 -15.98 7.95
N LYS A 616 -7.45 -14.96 8.67
CA LYS A 616 -6.63 -14.18 9.60
C LYS A 616 -7.37 -14.06 10.92
N ALA A 617 -6.73 -14.40 12.01
CA ALA A 617 -7.32 -14.29 13.33
C ALA A 617 -6.28 -13.86 14.35
N GLY A 618 -6.72 -13.20 15.42
CA GLY A 618 -5.80 -12.81 16.47
C GLY A 618 -6.49 -12.20 17.66
N ALA A 619 -5.67 -11.93 18.68
CA ALA A 619 -6.08 -11.26 19.89
C ALA A 619 -5.04 -10.20 20.28
N THR A 620 -5.53 -9.03 20.69
CA THR A 620 -4.70 -7.97 21.26
C THR A 620 -5.20 -7.59 22.64
N LEU A 621 -4.38 -7.80 23.64
CA LEU A 621 -4.59 -7.32 24.99
C LEU A 621 -3.89 -5.97 25.13
N ARG A 622 -4.64 -4.93 25.46
CA ARG A 622 -4.14 -3.56 25.63
C ARG A 622 -4.63 -2.95 26.93
N ARG A 623 -3.75 -2.22 27.59
CA ARG A 623 -4.09 -1.21 28.58
C ARG A 623 -3.45 0.11 28.17
N ASP A 624 -4.27 1.12 28.01
CA ASP A 624 -3.84 2.42 27.52
C ASP A 624 -2.71 3.01 28.38
N GLY A 625 -1.63 3.44 27.72
CA GLY A 625 -0.43 3.96 28.39
C GLY A 625 0.43 2.94 29.16
N HIS A 626 0.10 1.64 29.15
CA HIS A 626 0.82 0.63 29.93
C HIS A 626 1.37 -0.51 29.09
N TYR A 627 0.53 -1.21 28.35
CA TYR A 627 0.99 -2.36 27.55
C TYR A 627 0.09 -2.66 26.36
N LYS A 628 0.69 -3.28 25.36
CA LYS A 628 0.02 -3.90 24.21
C LYS A 628 0.69 -5.24 23.94
N VAL A 629 -0.11 -6.30 23.81
CA VAL A 629 0.37 -7.65 23.48
C VAL A 629 -0.54 -8.22 22.41
N SER A 630 0.03 -8.71 21.32
CA SER A 630 -0.71 -9.20 20.16
C SER A 630 -0.21 -10.58 19.75
N LEU A 631 -1.14 -11.47 19.43
CA LEU A 631 -0.91 -12.74 18.75
C LEU A 631 -1.79 -12.77 17.52
N VAL A 632 -1.20 -13.04 16.36
CA VAL A 632 -1.90 -13.09 15.08
C VAL A 632 -1.53 -14.36 14.34
N VAL A 633 -2.50 -14.93 13.65
CA VAL A 633 -2.34 -16.13 12.82
C VAL A 633 -2.90 -15.84 11.44
N ASP A 634 -2.08 -16.08 10.42
CA ASP A 634 -2.44 -16.00 9.00
C ASP A 634 -2.40 -17.40 8.39
N SER A 635 -3.46 -17.78 7.67
CA SER A 635 -3.55 -19.05 6.95
C SER A 635 -4.05 -18.82 5.53
N VAL A 636 -3.28 -19.28 4.56
CA VAL A 636 -3.58 -19.18 3.11
C VAL A 636 -3.66 -20.57 2.52
N ALA A 637 -4.77 -20.85 1.81
CA ALA A 637 -4.97 -22.11 1.12
C ALA A 637 -3.93 -22.32 0.01
N SER A 638 -3.74 -23.55 -0.42
CA SER A 638 -2.92 -23.86 -1.58
C SER A 638 -3.46 -23.16 -2.83
N GLN A 639 -2.56 -22.66 -3.67
CA GLN A 639 -2.92 -21.88 -4.85
C GLN A 639 -1.99 -22.21 -6.02
N PHE A 640 -2.52 -22.12 -7.24
CA PHE A 640 -1.68 -22.22 -8.43
C PHE A 640 -0.84 -20.97 -8.58
N PHE A 641 0.41 -21.11 -9.00
CA PHE A 641 1.28 -19.96 -9.24
C PHE A 641 1.23 -19.47 -10.69
N GLN A 642 0.64 -20.26 -11.59
CA GLN A 642 0.46 -19.90 -13.00
C GLN A 642 -0.91 -20.35 -13.52
N ASP A 643 -1.41 -19.66 -14.57
CA ASP A 643 -2.75 -19.86 -15.12
C ASP A 643 -2.91 -21.19 -15.86
N SER A 644 -1.80 -21.78 -16.34
CA SER A 644 -1.80 -23.11 -16.94
C SER A 644 -2.20 -24.23 -15.97
N ASN A 645 -2.12 -23.98 -14.66
CA ASN A 645 -2.31 -24.94 -13.57
C ASN A 645 -1.42 -26.21 -13.70
N LEU A 646 -0.28 -26.08 -14.36
CA LEU A 646 0.66 -27.16 -14.59
C LEU A 646 1.93 -26.95 -13.74
N PRO A 647 2.65 -28.03 -13.40
CA PRO A 647 3.98 -27.93 -12.80
C PRO A 647 4.99 -27.40 -13.83
N VAL A 648 6.14 -26.90 -13.35
CA VAL A 648 7.29 -26.66 -14.22
C VAL A 648 8.12 -27.92 -14.29
N VAL A 649 8.47 -28.32 -15.51
CA VAL A 649 9.30 -29.49 -15.79
C VAL A 649 10.58 -29.05 -16.53
N ASN A 650 11.68 -29.74 -16.27
CA ASN A 650 12.91 -29.53 -17.02
C ASN A 650 12.87 -30.28 -18.39
N ASN A 651 13.93 -30.15 -19.18
CA ASN A 651 14.08 -30.76 -20.50
C ASN A 651 14.01 -32.32 -20.44
N GLN A 652 14.14 -32.92 -19.27
CA GLN A 652 14.05 -34.36 -19.03
C GLN A 652 12.67 -34.78 -18.55
N GLY A 653 11.69 -33.89 -18.48
CA GLY A 653 10.34 -34.16 -17.97
C GLY A 653 10.25 -34.26 -16.44
N ILE A 654 11.32 -33.89 -15.70
CA ILE A 654 11.33 -33.94 -14.24
C ILE A 654 10.67 -32.68 -13.71
N VAL A 655 9.72 -32.81 -12.77
CA VAL A 655 9.09 -31.69 -12.09
C VAL A 655 10.13 -30.94 -11.23
N THR A 656 10.41 -29.70 -11.58
CA THR A 656 11.31 -28.82 -10.83
C THR A 656 10.55 -27.92 -9.85
N THR A 657 9.30 -27.61 -10.16
CA THR A 657 8.40 -26.84 -9.28
C THR A 657 6.99 -27.41 -9.38
N PRO A 658 6.38 -27.81 -8.26
CA PRO A 658 5.00 -28.28 -8.24
C PRO A 658 4.05 -27.20 -8.76
N GLU A 659 2.89 -27.60 -9.28
CA GLU A 659 1.88 -26.68 -9.84
C GLU A 659 1.28 -25.72 -8.80
N ARG A 660 1.39 -26.06 -7.50
CA ARG A 660 0.80 -25.28 -6.42
C ARG A 660 1.83 -24.81 -5.40
N ILE A 661 1.64 -23.58 -4.95
CA ILE A 661 2.14 -23.10 -3.67
C ILE A 661 1.34 -23.84 -2.60
N PRO A 662 1.99 -24.56 -1.66
CA PRO A 662 1.29 -25.30 -0.60
C PRO A 662 0.52 -24.39 0.35
N THR A 663 -0.47 -24.94 1.04
CA THR A 663 -1.10 -24.28 2.19
C THR A 663 -0.07 -23.97 3.27
N TYR A 664 -0.10 -22.75 3.79
CA TYR A 664 0.74 -22.36 4.93
C TYR A 664 -0.07 -21.63 6.00
N THR A 665 0.36 -21.79 7.24
CA THR A 665 -0.16 -21.07 8.40
C THR A 665 1.02 -20.57 9.20
N VAL A 666 1.03 -19.27 9.51
CA VAL A 666 2.10 -18.57 10.22
C VAL A 666 1.49 -17.79 11.37
N ALA A 667 2.16 -17.81 12.50
CA ALA A 667 1.76 -17.07 13.70
C ALA A 667 2.86 -16.07 14.09
N ASP A 668 2.47 -14.85 14.43
CA ASP A 668 3.36 -13.79 14.88
C ASP A 668 2.92 -13.32 16.27
N PHE A 669 3.89 -13.08 17.15
CA PHE A 669 3.66 -12.56 18.51
C PHE A 669 4.47 -11.29 18.70
N SER A 670 3.84 -10.24 19.24
CA SER A 670 4.51 -8.98 19.56
C SER A 670 3.99 -8.40 20.86
N GLY A 671 4.86 -7.68 21.57
CA GLY A 671 4.51 -7.05 22.85
C GLY A 671 5.28 -5.76 23.09
N GLU A 672 4.63 -4.85 23.81
CA GLU A 672 5.13 -3.55 24.22
C GLU A 672 4.65 -3.28 25.65
N TYR A 673 5.56 -2.86 26.54
CA TYR A 673 5.25 -2.56 27.92
C TYR A 673 5.92 -1.23 28.35
N THR A 674 5.13 -0.30 28.86
CA THR A 674 5.61 0.95 29.45
C THR A 674 6.07 0.72 30.87
N VAL A 675 7.37 0.86 31.12
CA VAL A 675 7.99 0.62 32.44
C VAL A 675 7.72 1.79 33.38
N MET A 676 8.07 3.01 32.95
CA MET A 676 7.88 4.24 33.72
C MET A 676 8.19 5.46 32.84
N GLY A 677 7.52 6.59 33.11
CA GLY A 677 7.91 7.91 32.59
C GLY A 677 8.16 7.98 31.07
N GLY A 678 7.35 7.28 30.26
CA GLY A 678 7.53 7.25 28.81
C GLY A 678 8.51 6.14 28.32
N LEU A 679 9.27 5.50 29.20
CA LEU A 679 10.16 4.39 28.83
C LEU A 679 9.35 3.13 28.54
N ARG A 680 9.52 2.58 27.35
CA ARG A 680 8.88 1.33 26.87
C ARG A 680 9.93 0.26 26.58
N VAL A 681 9.57 -0.98 26.81
CA VAL A 681 10.28 -2.15 26.28
C VAL A 681 9.37 -2.85 25.28
N LEU A 682 9.95 -3.37 24.21
CA LEU A 682 9.23 -4.05 23.16
C LEU A 682 9.99 -5.31 22.75
N ALA A 683 9.24 -6.35 22.40
CA ALA A 683 9.78 -7.60 21.94
C ALA A 683 8.78 -8.33 21.04
N GLY A 684 9.27 -9.13 20.13
CA GLY A 684 8.41 -9.93 19.27
C GLY A 684 9.11 -11.13 18.64
N VAL A 685 8.28 -12.01 18.12
CA VAL A 685 8.67 -13.21 17.39
C VAL A 685 7.82 -13.31 16.15
N ALA A 686 8.43 -13.18 14.98
CA ALA A 686 7.77 -13.48 13.71
C ALA A 686 7.91 -14.98 13.41
N ASN A 687 6.89 -15.56 12.78
CA ASN A 687 6.82 -16.99 12.49
C ASN A 687 7.11 -17.87 13.74
N LEU A 688 6.32 -17.68 14.77
CA LEU A 688 6.47 -18.32 16.12
C LEU A 688 6.66 -19.85 16.03
N THR A 689 5.99 -20.50 15.09
CA THR A 689 6.04 -21.95 14.88
C THR A 689 7.22 -22.42 14.04
N ASN A 690 8.03 -21.51 13.54
CA ASN A 690 9.13 -21.77 12.61
C ASN A 690 8.69 -22.59 11.37
N ARG A 691 7.57 -22.18 10.78
CA ARG A 691 7.03 -22.84 9.59
C ARG A 691 7.91 -22.52 8.39
N ARG A 692 8.48 -23.54 7.74
CA ARG A 692 9.11 -23.41 6.42
C ARG A 692 8.04 -23.37 5.34
N TYR A 693 7.99 -22.30 4.56
CA TYR A 693 7.00 -22.06 3.52
C TYR A 693 7.54 -21.12 2.45
N TYR A 694 6.82 -21.02 1.37
CA TYR A 694 6.95 -19.97 0.38
C TYR A 694 5.56 -19.50 -0.04
N SER A 695 5.41 -18.22 -0.32
CA SER A 695 4.16 -17.60 -0.75
C SER A 695 4.25 -17.05 -2.18
N ARG A 696 5.43 -17.16 -2.80
CA ARG A 696 5.74 -16.63 -4.12
C ARG A 696 6.51 -17.65 -4.96
N VAL A 697 6.11 -17.78 -6.24
CA VAL A 697 6.85 -18.47 -7.30
C VAL A 697 6.90 -17.53 -8.50
N PHE A 698 8.08 -17.29 -9.02
CA PHE A 698 8.28 -16.46 -10.21
C PHE A 698 7.83 -17.21 -11.47
N ILE A 699 6.77 -16.74 -12.12
CA ILE A 699 6.06 -17.48 -13.18
C ILE A 699 7.00 -17.87 -14.33
N SER A 700 7.78 -16.93 -14.87
CA SER A 700 8.63 -17.15 -16.03
C SER A 700 9.77 -18.15 -15.81
N ARG A 701 10.16 -18.41 -14.56
CA ARG A 701 11.28 -19.29 -14.20
C ARG A 701 10.87 -20.51 -13.39
N GLY A 702 9.64 -20.52 -12.85
CA GLY A 702 9.20 -21.55 -11.92
C GLY A 702 10.07 -21.66 -10.67
N GLN A 703 10.74 -20.58 -10.27
CA GLN A 703 11.58 -20.50 -9.09
C GLN A 703 10.84 -19.81 -7.96
N LEU A 704 11.05 -20.29 -6.75
CA LEU A 704 10.37 -19.81 -5.55
C LEU A 704 11.27 -18.93 -4.70
N GLU A 705 10.65 -18.12 -3.88
CA GLU A 705 11.29 -17.33 -2.83
C GLU A 705 10.82 -17.84 -1.47
N PRO A 706 11.74 -18.24 -0.55
CA PRO A 706 11.37 -18.66 0.79
C PRO A 706 10.66 -17.55 1.55
N GLY A 707 9.62 -17.92 2.30
CA GLY A 707 9.03 -17.04 3.29
C GLY A 707 9.96 -16.84 4.48
N ARG A 708 9.63 -15.88 5.34
CA ARG A 708 10.39 -15.56 6.54
C ARG A 708 10.44 -16.73 7.50
N ASP A 709 11.62 -17.09 7.97
CA ASP A 709 11.84 -18.01 9.09
C ASP A 709 11.48 -17.35 10.44
N ARG A 710 11.64 -18.07 11.54
CA ARG A 710 11.40 -17.50 12.86
C ARG A 710 12.50 -16.51 13.21
N THR A 711 12.09 -15.24 13.42
CA THR A 711 12.97 -14.16 13.85
C THR A 711 12.49 -13.56 15.18
N PHE A 712 13.45 -13.07 15.97
CA PHE A 712 13.22 -12.44 17.26
C PHE A 712 13.71 -11.01 17.21
N TYR A 713 13.04 -10.13 17.94
CA TYR A 713 13.53 -8.78 18.20
C TYR A 713 13.22 -8.35 19.62
N ALA A 714 14.04 -7.45 20.16
CA ALA A 714 13.79 -6.77 21.42
C ALA A 714 14.39 -5.35 21.37
N GLY A 715 13.81 -4.43 22.11
CA GLY A 715 14.27 -3.08 22.12
C GLY A 715 13.67 -2.19 23.20
N VAL A 716 14.05 -0.95 23.16
CA VAL A 716 13.57 0.11 24.05
C VAL A 716 13.04 1.29 23.26
N GLY A 717 11.98 1.89 23.75
CA GLY A 717 11.42 3.14 23.25
C GLY A 717 11.28 4.15 24.40
N TYR A 718 11.37 5.42 24.06
CA TYR A 718 11.15 6.52 25.00
C TYR A 718 10.31 7.61 24.36
N ASP A 719 9.16 7.90 24.99
CA ASP A 719 8.27 9.00 24.63
C ASP A 719 8.52 10.19 25.57
N PHE A 720 8.79 11.37 25.03
CA PHE A 720 9.17 12.58 25.79
C PHE A 720 8.32 13.81 25.48
#